data_18ef0307674b39cab7b654b0e9c9f2a0
#
_entry.id   18ef0307674b39cab7b654b0e9c9f2a0
#
_cell.length_a   1.000
_cell.length_b   1.000
_cell.length_c   1.000
_cell.angle_alpha   90.00
_cell.angle_beta   90.00
_cell.angle_gamma   90.00
#
_symmetry.space_group_name_H-M   'P 1'
#
loop_
_entity.id
_entity.type
_entity.pdbx_description
1 polymer ?
#
loop_
_entity_poly.entity_id
_entity_poly.type
_entity_poly.pdbx_seq_one_letter_code
_entity_poly.pdbx_strand_id
1 'polypeptide(L)'
;MRSPHEVMGHDGHAAMSMDAMADDMRNRFLVAAVLSVPILLWSAIGRQVLHFGAPAPFGLRDDVFQLILSLPVIGYSGWIFFDGAVRALRARTLDMMVLVAVAIAAGWTYSVVVTLRGGGDVFYEASTVLCAFVLLGHWLEMRARGGANDAVRALLDLAPPKAIVIRDGAQVEVPTSEVQVGDLLLIKPGAKVPVDAAVGDGTSEVDESVVTGESLPVAKAPGDALIGGSINTNGTLRARATRVGSDTALAQIVKLVQEAQSSKAPGQQLADRAAFWLVLVALVGGTLTLVAWLLAGRSFSQAILFAITVVVITCPDALGLATPTAIMVGTGLGAKRGILFKNAAAIEAAARVQVVVMDKTGTLTKGEPEVTELYTVGMPEEDVLALAAAVERDSEHPLAEAIVRRAEHAHVASRDATDFENVPGYGALAAVGGHRVAVGNARLMARESIDLDELAGMRDAMAAEGRTVVVVAVDGRPVALMGISDAPRPTAKVAVEALQQLGIDVVMLTGDNRATAERIARELGIREVMAEILPADKAGKIAELQRAGKKAAMVGDGVNDAPALAQADVGIAIGAGTDVAIETADIVLIRSDPFDVATAITIGRATLRKMRQNLGWAVGYNAIAIPIASGIFEPRFGLVLRPEIAALSMSGSSLLVAVNALLLKRLKPPEPEPTAVSPHTVR
;
A
#
# COMPACT_ATOMS: atom_id res chain seq x y z
N MET A 1 -11.16 7.82 -21.20
CA MET A 1 -12.33 6.93 -20.95
C MET A 1 -12.76 7.14 -19.51
N ARG A 2 -14.01 7.47 -19.24
CA ARG A 2 -14.53 7.66 -17.90
C ARG A 2 -14.46 6.34 -17.11
N SER A 3 -14.23 6.40 -15.80
CA SER A 3 -14.15 5.20 -14.98
C SER A 3 -15.51 4.48 -14.92
N PRO A 4 -15.58 3.14 -14.70
CA PRO A 4 -16.84 2.45 -14.47
C PRO A 4 -17.64 3.03 -13.28
N HIS A 5 -16.98 3.67 -12.32
CA HIS A 5 -17.62 4.40 -11.23
C HIS A 5 -18.37 5.65 -11.71
N GLU A 6 -17.81 6.39 -12.68
CA GLU A 6 -18.51 7.52 -13.32
C GLU A 6 -19.68 7.05 -14.17
N VAL A 7 -19.59 5.84 -14.76
CA VAL A 7 -20.65 5.25 -15.58
C VAL A 7 -21.73 4.58 -14.72
N MET A 8 -21.39 4.02 -13.56
CA MET A 8 -22.34 3.39 -12.62
C MET A 8 -23.27 4.37 -11.89
N GLY A 9 -23.19 5.67 -12.20
CA GLY A 9 -24.17 6.64 -11.76
C GLY A 9 -24.02 7.16 -10.36
N HIS A 10 -22.84 7.02 -9.81
CA HIS A 10 -22.52 7.64 -8.54
C HIS A 10 -22.28 9.16 -8.66
N ASP A 11 -22.25 9.72 -9.91
CA ASP A 11 -22.15 11.17 -10.14
C ASP A 11 -23.38 11.95 -9.69
N GLY A 12 -24.55 11.32 -9.64
CA GLY A 12 -25.76 11.91 -9.02
C GLY A 12 -25.71 11.87 -7.49
N HIS A 13 -24.78 11.09 -6.93
CA HIS A 13 -24.51 10.92 -5.50
C HIS A 13 -23.10 11.36 -5.12
N ALA A 14 -22.45 12.20 -5.91
CA ALA A 14 -21.09 12.70 -5.67
C ALA A 14 -20.89 13.38 -4.29
N ALA A 15 -21.99 13.60 -3.55
CA ALA A 15 -22.00 14.08 -2.17
C ALA A 15 -22.32 13.00 -1.13
N MET A 16 -22.62 11.73 -1.52
CA MET A 16 -22.96 10.67 -0.56
C MET A 16 -21.72 9.89 -0.14
N SER A 17 -21.55 9.69 1.16
CA SER A 17 -20.50 8.81 1.70
C SER A 17 -20.75 7.35 1.28
N MET A 18 -19.70 6.52 1.27
CA MET A 18 -19.80 5.08 0.98
C MET A 18 -20.79 4.37 1.92
N ASP A 19 -20.89 4.83 3.17
CA ASP A 19 -21.85 4.31 4.14
C ASP A 19 -23.29 4.65 3.76
N ALA A 20 -23.56 5.87 3.27
CA ALA A 20 -24.88 6.27 2.80
C ALA A 20 -25.32 5.50 1.54
N MET A 21 -24.37 5.19 0.64
CA MET A 21 -24.64 4.33 -0.53
C MET A 21 -24.95 2.88 -0.11
N ALA A 22 -24.21 2.35 0.87
CA ALA A 22 -24.47 1.02 1.41
C ALA A 22 -25.85 0.94 2.10
N ASP A 23 -26.27 2.00 2.79
CA ASP A 23 -27.59 2.11 3.42
C ASP A 23 -28.71 2.21 2.39
N ASP A 24 -28.55 2.94 1.29
CA ASP A 24 -29.52 2.98 0.19
C ASP A 24 -29.71 1.60 -0.45
N MET A 25 -28.59 0.90 -0.74
CA MET A 25 -28.64 -0.48 -1.26
C MET A 25 -29.36 -1.43 -0.31
N ARG A 26 -29.05 -1.34 1.00
CA ARG A 26 -29.73 -2.13 2.03
C ARG A 26 -31.25 -1.87 2.03
N ASN A 27 -31.66 -0.61 2.00
CA ASN A 27 -33.08 -0.24 2.04
C ASN A 27 -33.82 -0.78 0.80
N ARG A 28 -33.26 -0.63 -0.38
CA ARG A 28 -33.81 -1.20 -1.64
C ARG A 28 -33.89 -2.71 -1.59
N PHE A 29 -32.82 -3.38 -1.07
CA PHE A 29 -32.82 -4.82 -0.86
C PHE A 29 -33.93 -5.26 0.10
N LEU A 30 -34.09 -4.60 1.24
CA LEU A 30 -35.10 -4.95 2.23
C LEU A 30 -36.55 -4.84 1.66
N VAL A 31 -36.82 -3.80 0.90
CA VAL A 31 -38.12 -3.65 0.22
C VAL A 31 -38.31 -4.77 -0.79
N ALA A 32 -37.33 -5.06 -1.63
CA ALA A 32 -37.40 -6.16 -2.59
C ALA A 32 -37.57 -7.51 -1.91
N ALA A 33 -36.80 -7.81 -0.87
CA ALA A 33 -36.84 -9.07 -0.15
C ALA A 33 -38.17 -9.30 0.55
N VAL A 34 -38.68 -8.29 1.30
CA VAL A 34 -39.95 -8.41 2.03
C VAL A 34 -41.12 -8.62 1.08
N LEU A 35 -41.19 -7.90 -0.04
CA LEU A 35 -42.27 -8.04 -1.00
C LEU A 35 -42.13 -9.30 -1.88
N SER A 36 -40.89 -9.80 -2.11
CA SER A 36 -40.68 -11.04 -2.86
C SER A 36 -41.17 -12.28 -2.11
N VAL A 37 -41.21 -12.27 -0.77
CA VAL A 37 -41.73 -13.42 0.01
C VAL A 37 -43.17 -13.74 -0.32
N PRO A 38 -44.15 -12.82 -0.21
CA PRO A 38 -45.51 -13.11 -0.60
C PRO A 38 -45.64 -13.40 -2.10
N ILE A 39 -44.89 -12.71 -2.97
CA ILE A 39 -44.93 -13.01 -4.41
C ILE A 39 -44.50 -14.47 -4.65
N LEU A 40 -43.48 -14.97 -3.97
CA LEU A 40 -43.00 -16.37 -4.08
C LEU A 40 -44.07 -17.35 -3.52
N LEU A 41 -44.75 -17.05 -2.41
CA LEU A 41 -45.74 -17.92 -1.82
C LEU A 41 -46.97 -18.13 -2.73
N TRP A 42 -47.39 -17.10 -3.44
CA TRP A 42 -48.52 -17.20 -4.39
C TRP A 42 -48.09 -17.50 -5.82
N SER A 43 -46.79 -17.76 -6.08
CA SER A 43 -46.28 -18.19 -7.38
C SER A 43 -46.45 -19.67 -7.61
N ALA A 44 -46.14 -20.14 -8.83
CA ALA A 44 -46.10 -21.54 -9.15
C ALA A 44 -45.15 -22.37 -8.21
N ILE A 45 -44.04 -21.78 -7.76
CA ILE A 45 -43.14 -22.36 -6.80
C ILE A 45 -43.80 -22.54 -5.43
N GLY A 46 -44.45 -21.52 -4.92
CA GLY A 46 -45.18 -21.58 -3.65
C GLY A 46 -46.27 -22.66 -3.67
N ARG A 47 -47.02 -22.70 -4.76
CA ARG A 47 -48.12 -23.68 -4.94
C ARG A 47 -47.66 -25.13 -5.08
N GLN A 48 -46.66 -25.38 -5.93
CA GLN A 48 -46.24 -26.72 -6.31
C GLN A 48 -45.14 -27.30 -5.41
N VAL A 49 -44.18 -26.47 -4.96
CA VAL A 49 -43.01 -26.91 -4.19
C VAL A 49 -43.22 -26.75 -2.69
N LEU A 50 -43.76 -25.56 -2.27
CA LEU A 50 -43.99 -25.26 -0.86
C LEU A 50 -45.40 -25.69 -0.38
N HIS A 51 -46.23 -26.19 -1.28
CA HIS A 51 -47.60 -26.65 -1.03
C HIS A 51 -48.47 -25.58 -0.33
N PHE A 52 -48.23 -24.29 -0.67
CA PHE A 52 -48.96 -23.18 -0.08
C PHE A 52 -50.36 -23.04 -0.69
N GLY A 53 -51.41 -23.40 0.09
CA GLY A 53 -52.80 -23.54 -0.40
C GLY A 53 -53.69 -22.30 -0.17
N ALA A 54 -53.20 -21.24 0.47
CA ALA A 54 -54.05 -20.08 0.78
C ALA A 54 -54.47 -19.31 -0.51
N PRO A 55 -55.77 -18.91 -0.65
CA PRO A 55 -56.17 -18.03 -1.76
C PRO A 55 -55.52 -16.67 -1.65
N ALA A 56 -55.36 -15.95 -2.78
CA ALA A 56 -54.84 -14.61 -2.76
C ALA A 56 -55.77 -13.69 -1.96
N PRO A 57 -55.22 -12.72 -1.20
CA PRO A 57 -55.98 -11.76 -0.43
C PRO A 57 -56.98 -11.00 -1.29
N PHE A 58 -58.09 -10.56 -0.68
CA PHE A 58 -59.13 -9.74 -1.32
C PHE A 58 -59.85 -10.42 -2.49
N GLY A 59 -59.74 -11.75 -2.62
CA GLY A 59 -60.37 -12.49 -3.73
C GLY A 59 -59.75 -12.25 -5.10
N LEU A 60 -58.51 -11.71 -5.12
CA LEU A 60 -57.75 -11.46 -6.35
C LEU A 60 -57.26 -12.77 -6.95
N ARG A 61 -56.99 -12.77 -8.25
CA ARG A 61 -56.23 -13.84 -8.90
C ARG A 61 -54.80 -13.76 -8.44
N ASP A 62 -54.13 -14.92 -8.33
CA ASP A 62 -52.71 -15.01 -7.84
C ASP A 62 -51.76 -14.12 -8.68
N ASP A 63 -51.95 -14.11 -10.02
CA ASP A 63 -51.13 -13.32 -10.94
C ASP A 63 -51.37 -11.80 -10.80
N VAL A 64 -52.60 -11.38 -10.55
CA VAL A 64 -52.93 -9.96 -10.28
C VAL A 64 -52.36 -9.52 -8.93
N PHE A 65 -52.40 -10.37 -7.90
CA PHE A 65 -51.82 -10.10 -6.59
C PHE A 65 -50.32 -9.93 -6.69
N GLN A 66 -49.64 -10.85 -7.42
CA GLN A 66 -48.19 -10.75 -7.67
C GLN A 66 -47.85 -9.50 -8.48
N LEU A 67 -48.62 -9.12 -9.50
CA LEU A 67 -48.43 -7.88 -10.25
C LEU A 67 -48.41 -6.67 -9.32
N ILE A 68 -49.41 -6.54 -8.46
CA ILE A 68 -49.54 -5.39 -7.54
C ILE A 68 -48.32 -5.29 -6.61
N LEU A 69 -47.88 -6.40 -6.03
CA LEU A 69 -46.72 -6.42 -5.15
C LEU A 69 -45.40 -6.23 -5.88
N SER A 70 -45.31 -6.58 -7.16
CA SER A 70 -44.09 -6.40 -7.95
C SER A 70 -43.85 -4.93 -8.35
N LEU A 71 -44.89 -4.11 -8.43
CA LEU A 71 -44.80 -2.69 -8.83
C LEU A 71 -43.79 -1.89 -7.96
N PRO A 72 -43.88 -1.90 -6.62
CA PRO A 72 -42.90 -1.19 -5.81
C PRO A 72 -41.50 -1.82 -5.87
N VAL A 73 -41.39 -3.13 -6.09
CA VAL A 73 -40.10 -3.77 -6.27
C VAL A 73 -39.43 -3.27 -7.56
N ILE A 74 -40.12 -3.25 -8.67
CA ILE A 74 -39.60 -2.78 -9.95
C ILE A 74 -39.41 -1.25 -9.96
N GLY A 75 -40.42 -0.49 -9.47
CA GLY A 75 -40.42 0.98 -9.52
C GLY A 75 -39.51 1.67 -8.53
N TYR A 76 -39.21 1.07 -7.37
CA TYR A 76 -38.31 1.63 -6.36
C TYR A 76 -36.99 0.84 -6.28
N SER A 77 -37.08 -0.45 -5.94
CA SER A 77 -35.85 -1.24 -5.72
C SER A 77 -35.07 -1.49 -7.01
N GLY A 78 -35.77 -1.85 -8.10
CA GLY A 78 -35.18 -2.16 -9.41
C GLY A 78 -34.83 -0.94 -10.25
N TRP A 79 -35.36 0.27 -9.91
CA TRP A 79 -35.12 1.46 -10.72
C TRP A 79 -33.67 1.78 -10.98
N ILE A 80 -32.81 1.51 -10.01
CA ILE A 80 -31.36 1.73 -10.12
C ILE A 80 -30.73 0.99 -11.31
N PHE A 81 -31.21 -0.22 -11.61
CA PHE A 81 -30.72 -1.03 -12.74
C PHE A 81 -31.15 -0.42 -14.07
N PHE A 82 -32.40 0.07 -14.18
CA PHE A 82 -32.89 0.70 -15.40
C PHE A 82 -32.19 2.03 -15.68
N ASP A 83 -32.04 2.85 -14.66
CA ASP A 83 -31.33 4.12 -14.77
C ASP A 83 -29.83 3.92 -15.09
N GLY A 84 -29.19 2.93 -14.46
CA GLY A 84 -27.82 2.51 -14.77
C GLY A 84 -27.69 2.01 -16.20
N ALA A 85 -28.62 1.17 -16.66
CA ALA A 85 -28.62 0.65 -18.04
C ALA A 85 -28.77 1.77 -19.09
N VAL A 86 -29.65 2.73 -18.86
CA VAL A 86 -29.82 3.89 -19.77
C VAL A 86 -28.53 4.72 -19.83
N ARG A 87 -27.88 4.93 -18.71
CA ARG A 87 -26.60 5.66 -18.68
C ARG A 87 -25.48 4.90 -19.40
N ALA A 88 -25.33 3.58 -19.14
CA ALA A 88 -24.37 2.73 -19.82
C ALA A 88 -24.56 2.75 -21.35
N LEU A 89 -25.78 2.59 -21.80
CA LEU A 89 -26.12 2.63 -23.25
C LEU A 89 -25.85 4.01 -23.87
N ARG A 90 -26.16 5.11 -23.15
CA ARG A 90 -25.80 6.47 -23.61
C ARG A 90 -24.28 6.67 -23.69
N ALA A 91 -23.53 6.05 -22.78
CA ALA A 91 -22.05 6.05 -22.78
C ALA A 91 -21.46 5.04 -23.81
N ARG A 92 -22.31 4.30 -24.55
CA ARG A 92 -21.92 3.23 -25.48
C ARG A 92 -21.09 2.14 -24.83
N THR A 93 -21.39 1.83 -23.58
CA THR A 93 -20.76 0.73 -22.82
C THR A 93 -21.82 -0.32 -22.54
N LEU A 94 -21.37 -1.58 -22.41
CA LEU A 94 -22.20 -2.70 -21.96
C LEU A 94 -21.64 -3.16 -20.61
N ASP A 95 -22.47 -3.11 -19.58
CA ASP A 95 -22.13 -3.51 -18.22
C ASP A 95 -23.21 -4.41 -17.60
N MET A 96 -23.04 -4.79 -16.36
CA MET A 96 -24.00 -5.63 -15.65
C MET A 96 -25.38 -4.98 -15.47
N MET A 97 -25.46 -3.63 -15.39
CA MET A 97 -26.75 -2.92 -15.22
C MET A 97 -27.65 -3.19 -16.43
N VAL A 98 -27.05 -3.25 -17.64
CA VAL A 98 -27.77 -3.58 -18.87
C VAL A 98 -28.33 -5.01 -18.81
N LEU A 99 -27.51 -6.01 -18.37
CA LEU A 99 -27.97 -7.40 -18.26
C LEU A 99 -29.10 -7.58 -17.26
N VAL A 100 -28.92 -7.00 -16.07
CA VAL A 100 -29.93 -7.11 -14.99
C VAL A 100 -31.22 -6.42 -15.40
N ALA A 101 -31.15 -5.22 -15.99
CA ALA A 101 -32.32 -4.50 -16.49
C ALA A 101 -33.05 -5.29 -17.56
N VAL A 102 -32.34 -5.88 -18.53
CA VAL A 102 -32.93 -6.71 -19.59
C VAL A 102 -33.59 -7.96 -19.00
N ALA A 103 -32.93 -8.66 -18.07
CA ALA A 103 -33.49 -9.86 -17.44
C ALA A 103 -34.76 -9.58 -16.63
N ILE A 104 -34.71 -8.54 -15.80
CA ILE A 104 -35.89 -8.10 -15.01
C ILE A 104 -37.02 -7.65 -15.93
N ALA A 105 -36.72 -6.80 -16.94
CA ALA A 105 -37.73 -6.30 -17.86
C ALA A 105 -38.38 -7.41 -18.68
N ALA A 106 -37.61 -8.39 -19.18
CA ALA A 106 -38.10 -9.51 -19.96
C ALA A 106 -39.10 -10.36 -19.14
N GLY A 107 -38.69 -10.79 -17.92
CA GLY A 107 -39.55 -11.60 -17.07
C GLY A 107 -40.80 -10.86 -16.59
N TRP A 108 -40.65 -9.60 -16.17
CA TRP A 108 -41.75 -8.80 -15.70
C TRP A 108 -42.72 -8.41 -16.80
N THR A 109 -42.25 -7.94 -17.97
CA THR A 109 -43.13 -7.55 -19.11
C THR A 109 -43.89 -8.75 -19.63
N TYR A 110 -43.23 -9.92 -19.77
CA TYR A 110 -43.91 -11.17 -20.13
C TYR A 110 -45.05 -11.46 -19.16
N SER A 111 -44.81 -11.42 -17.86
CA SER A 111 -45.79 -11.72 -16.82
C SER A 111 -46.97 -10.73 -16.85
N VAL A 112 -46.72 -9.45 -17.08
CA VAL A 112 -47.76 -8.42 -17.25
C VAL A 112 -48.66 -8.78 -18.45
N VAL A 113 -48.07 -9.12 -19.59
CA VAL A 113 -48.84 -9.48 -20.80
C VAL A 113 -49.68 -10.73 -20.56
N VAL A 114 -49.17 -11.75 -19.86
CA VAL A 114 -49.93 -12.97 -19.51
C VAL A 114 -51.07 -12.64 -18.55
N THR A 115 -50.81 -11.84 -17.52
CA THR A 115 -51.85 -11.40 -16.57
C THR A 115 -52.98 -10.65 -17.25
N LEU A 116 -52.67 -9.72 -18.17
CA LEU A 116 -53.67 -8.95 -18.92
C LEU A 116 -54.45 -9.80 -19.93
N ARG A 117 -53.90 -10.90 -20.40
CA ARG A 117 -54.56 -11.89 -21.28
C ARG A 117 -55.48 -12.85 -20.54
N GLY A 118 -55.62 -12.75 -19.25
CA GLY A 118 -56.53 -13.58 -18.48
C GLY A 118 -55.90 -14.65 -17.64
N GLY A 119 -54.55 -14.69 -17.54
CA GLY A 119 -53.76 -15.58 -16.69
C GLY A 119 -53.04 -16.66 -17.47
N GLY A 120 -52.07 -17.31 -16.78
CA GLY A 120 -51.14 -18.32 -17.30
C GLY A 120 -49.91 -18.38 -16.44
N ASP A 121 -48.86 -19.01 -16.94
CA ASP A 121 -47.55 -19.05 -16.26
C ASP A 121 -46.91 -17.65 -16.24
N VAL A 122 -46.75 -17.10 -15.05
CA VAL A 122 -46.10 -15.82 -14.82
C VAL A 122 -44.78 -16.00 -14.10
N PHE A 123 -43.86 -15.03 -14.20
CA PHE A 123 -42.50 -15.02 -13.62
C PHE A 123 -42.24 -13.76 -12.79
N TYR A 124 -43.26 -13.24 -12.08
CA TYR A 124 -43.07 -12.10 -11.19
C TYR A 124 -42.07 -12.43 -10.07
N GLU A 125 -42.16 -13.64 -9.51
CA GLU A 125 -41.20 -14.15 -8.51
C GLU A 125 -39.77 -14.16 -9.04
N ALA A 126 -39.58 -14.61 -10.27
CA ALA A 126 -38.23 -14.65 -10.89
C ALA A 126 -37.64 -13.23 -10.97
N SER A 127 -38.42 -12.25 -11.45
CA SER A 127 -37.97 -10.85 -11.61
C SER A 127 -37.71 -10.17 -10.27
N THR A 128 -38.57 -10.39 -9.27
CA THR A 128 -38.45 -9.70 -7.97
C THR A 128 -37.38 -10.33 -7.08
N VAL A 129 -37.25 -11.65 -7.08
CA VAL A 129 -36.20 -12.37 -6.37
C VAL A 129 -34.82 -12.11 -7.02
N LEU A 130 -34.74 -12.05 -8.35
CA LEU A 130 -33.54 -11.61 -9.06
C LEU A 130 -33.13 -10.21 -8.60
N CYS A 131 -34.08 -9.26 -8.60
CA CYS A 131 -33.83 -7.90 -8.12
C CYS A 131 -33.30 -7.90 -6.68
N ALA A 132 -33.94 -8.66 -5.77
CA ALA A 132 -33.52 -8.77 -4.38
C ALA A 132 -32.10 -9.34 -4.23
N PHE A 133 -31.76 -10.44 -4.92
CA PHE A 133 -30.44 -11.05 -4.80
C PHE A 133 -29.35 -10.20 -5.42
N VAL A 134 -29.58 -9.51 -6.53
CA VAL A 134 -28.61 -8.58 -7.10
C VAL A 134 -28.36 -7.41 -6.15
N LEU A 135 -29.42 -6.83 -5.55
CA LEU A 135 -29.28 -5.77 -4.54
C LEU A 135 -28.54 -6.27 -3.29
N LEU A 136 -28.80 -7.52 -2.85
CA LEU A 136 -28.03 -8.14 -1.76
C LEU A 136 -26.55 -8.23 -2.11
N GLY A 137 -26.22 -8.67 -3.33
CA GLY A 137 -24.85 -8.75 -3.83
C GLY A 137 -24.19 -7.38 -3.77
N HIS A 138 -24.82 -6.33 -4.30
CA HIS A 138 -24.30 -4.96 -4.27
C HIS A 138 -24.15 -4.41 -2.85
N TRP A 139 -25.12 -4.64 -1.97
CA TRP A 139 -25.01 -4.22 -0.57
C TRP A 139 -23.79 -4.88 0.13
N LEU A 140 -23.64 -6.19 -0.02
CA LEU A 140 -22.49 -6.92 0.56
C LEU A 140 -21.17 -6.46 -0.06
N GLU A 141 -21.15 -6.17 -1.36
CA GLU A 141 -20.01 -5.57 -2.06
C GLU A 141 -19.61 -4.22 -1.46
N MET A 142 -20.58 -3.29 -1.34
CA MET A 142 -20.32 -1.96 -0.77
C MET A 142 -19.81 -2.07 0.67
N ARG A 143 -20.36 -2.98 1.46
CA ARG A 143 -19.89 -3.25 2.82
C ARG A 143 -18.49 -3.83 2.87
N ALA A 144 -18.14 -4.73 1.95
CA ALA A 144 -16.79 -5.30 1.85
C ALA A 144 -15.76 -4.23 1.43
N ARG A 145 -16.13 -3.35 0.50
CA ARG A 145 -15.30 -2.19 0.10
C ARG A 145 -15.14 -1.19 1.24
N GLY A 146 -16.20 -0.89 2.00
CA GLY A 146 -16.13 -0.02 3.18
C GLY A 146 -15.11 -0.53 4.20
N GLY A 147 -15.11 -1.83 4.51
CA GLY A 147 -14.14 -2.44 5.42
C GLY A 147 -12.69 -2.47 4.90
N ALA A 148 -12.46 -2.27 3.60
CA ALA A 148 -11.12 -2.11 3.04
C ALA A 148 -10.55 -0.69 3.25
N ASN A 149 -11.42 0.32 3.42
CA ASN A 149 -11.03 1.71 3.72
C ASN A 149 -10.68 1.97 5.21
N ASP A 150 -10.81 0.96 6.08
CA ASP A 150 -10.46 1.08 7.50
C ASP A 150 -9.00 1.55 7.70
N ALA A 151 -8.09 1.21 6.78
CA ALA A 151 -6.69 1.64 6.85
C ALA A 151 -6.55 3.16 6.64
N VAL A 152 -7.28 3.74 5.68
CA VAL A 152 -7.28 5.19 5.43
C VAL A 152 -7.93 5.94 6.58
N ARG A 153 -9.05 5.43 7.11
CA ARG A 153 -9.69 6.02 8.31
C ARG A 153 -8.77 6.00 9.51
N ALA A 154 -8.09 4.88 9.75
CA ALA A 154 -7.13 4.75 10.86
C ALA A 154 -5.98 5.77 10.75
N LEU A 155 -5.49 6.05 9.53
CA LEU A 155 -4.50 7.10 9.31
C LEU A 155 -5.07 8.51 9.57
N LEU A 156 -6.27 8.80 9.12
CA LEU A 156 -6.92 10.10 9.37
C LEU A 156 -7.20 10.35 10.86
N ASP A 157 -7.51 9.30 11.63
CA ASP A 157 -7.75 9.38 13.07
C ASP A 157 -6.48 9.60 13.90
N LEU A 158 -5.29 9.60 13.27
CA LEU A 158 -4.04 9.91 13.93
C LEU A 158 -3.94 11.39 14.30
N ALA A 159 -4.37 12.28 13.41
CA ALA A 159 -4.39 13.71 13.72
C ALA A 159 -5.44 14.02 14.78
N PRO A 160 -5.09 14.78 15.84
CA PRO A 160 -6.07 15.18 16.85
C PRO A 160 -7.05 16.21 16.23
N PRO A 161 -8.34 16.20 16.62
CA PRO A 161 -9.32 17.12 16.07
C PRO A 161 -9.11 18.58 16.50
N LYS A 162 -8.32 18.80 17.58
CA LYS A 162 -8.06 20.10 18.15
C LYS A 162 -6.56 20.27 18.43
N ALA A 163 -6.10 21.52 18.36
CA ALA A 163 -4.74 21.94 18.65
C ALA A 163 -4.74 23.07 19.71
N ILE A 164 -3.70 23.15 20.52
CA ILE A 164 -3.48 24.27 21.43
C ILE A 164 -2.48 25.23 20.76
N VAL A 165 -2.95 26.41 20.41
CA VAL A 165 -2.14 27.47 19.79
C VAL A 165 -1.87 28.57 20.83
N ILE A 166 -0.66 29.10 20.83
CA ILE A 166 -0.28 30.26 21.67
C ILE A 166 -0.42 31.52 20.79
N ARG A 167 -1.42 32.35 21.08
CA ARG A 167 -1.65 33.65 20.43
C ARG A 167 -1.62 34.73 21.49
N ASP A 168 -0.83 35.77 21.26
CA ASP A 168 -0.63 36.90 22.20
C ASP A 168 -0.29 36.45 23.64
N GLY A 169 0.46 35.35 23.78
CA GLY A 169 0.85 34.78 25.08
C GLY A 169 -0.23 33.92 25.76
N ALA A 170 -1.44 33.88 25.22
CA ALA A 170 -2.54 33.04 25.74
C ALA A 170 -2.64 31.70 25.00
N GLN A 171 -2.95 30.63 25.76
CA GLN A 171 -3.24 29.30 25.20
C GLN A 171 -4.70 29.27 24.74
N VAL A 172 -4.91 29.04 23.44
CA VAL A 172 -6.24 28.92 22.84
C VAL A 172 -6.38 27.56 22.18
N GLU A 173 -7.45 26.83 22.52
CA GLU A 173 -7.77 25.58 21.86
C GLU A 173 -8.59 25.88 20.57
N VAL A 174 -8.08 25.44 19.43
CA VAL A 174 -8.69 25.64 18.13
C VAL A 174 -8.87 24.30 17.41
N PRO A 175 -9.82 24.16 16.48
CA PRO A 175 -9.86 23.01 15.57
C PRO A 175 -8.55 22.90 14.80
N THR A 176 -8.02 21.68 14.62
CA THR A 176 -6.75 21.49 13.87
C THR A 176 -6.83 22.05 12.44
N SER A 177 -8.02 22.07 11.84
CA SER A 177 -8.25 22.67 10.52
C SER A 177 -8.08 24.19 10.46
N GLU A 178 -8.05 24.90 11.59
CA GLU A 178 -7.88 26.34 11.69
C GLU A 178 -6.43 26.77 12.00
N VAL A 179 -5.54 25.80 12.22
CA VAL A 179 -4.11 26.06 12.41
C VAL A 179 -3.50 26.57 11.12
N GLN A 180 -2.68 27.61 11.22
CA GLN A 180 -1.98 28.23 10.08
C GLN A 180 -0.47 28.00 10.17
N VAL A 181 0.20 28.02 9.01
CA VAL A 181 1.66 27.98 8.98
C VAL A 181 2.22 29.15 9.77
N GLY A 182 3.17 28.87 10.67
CA GLY A 182 3.77 29.84 11.56
C GLY A 182 3.10 29.95 12.95
N ASP A 183 1.91 29.37 13.16
CA ASP A 183 1.28 29.30 14.49
C ASP A 183 2.22 28.60 15.49
N LEU A 184 2.29 29.12 16.70
CA LEU A 184 3.04 28.50 17.80
C LEU A 184 2.15 27.51 18.55
N LEU A 185 2.49 26.24 18.45
CA LEU A 185 1.76 25.13 19.04
C LEU A 185 2.33 24.78 20.41
N LEU A 186 1.48 24.41 21.36
CA LEU A 186 1.85 23.82 22.63
C LEU A 186 1.51 22.34 22.62
N ILE A 187 2.52 21.48 22.70
CA ILE A 187 2.38 20.03 22.68
C ILE A 187 2.80 19.48 24.05
N LYS A 188 1.82 19.08 24.84
CA LYS A 188 2.02 18.55 26.21
C LYS A 188 2.42 17.08 26.19
N PRO A 189 3.02 16.53 27.27
CA PRO A 189 3.23 15.10 27.42
C PRO A 189 1.95 14.30 27.19
N GLY A 190 2.03 13.22 26.42
CA GLY A 190 0.89 12.39 26.03
C GLY A 190 0.01 12.97 24.92
N ALA A 191 0.25 14.21 24.47
CA ALA A 191 -0.54 14.81 23.40
C ALA A 191 -0.02 14.39 22.02
N LYS A 192 -0.96 14.27 21.07
CA LYS A 192 -0.63 14.10 19.64
C LYS A 192 -0.21 15.43 19.04
N VAL A 193 0.78 15.38 18.15
CA VAL A 193 1.22 16.52 17.30
C VAL A 193 0.10 16.83 16.29
N PRO A 194 -0.46 18.05 16.28
CA PRO A 194 -1.66 18.32 15.45
C PRO A 194 -1.36 18.47 13.95
N VAL A 195 -0.23 19.06 13.60
CA VAL A 195 0.24 19.31 12.22
C VAL A 195 1.74 19.21 12.18
N ASP A 196 2.37 19.18 10.99
CA ASP A 196 3.83 19.19 10.90
C ASP A 196 4.37 20.52 11.43
N ALA A 197 5.41 20.44 12.25
CA ALA A 197 5.95 21.59 12.96
C ALA A 197 7.48 21.46 13.14
N ALA A 198 8.14 22.54 13.51
CA ALA A 198 9.53 22.54 13.97
C ALA A 198 9.58 22.95 15.43
N VAL A 199 10.37 22.22 16.24
CA VAL A 199 10.55 22.52 17.65
C VAL A 199 11.24 23.87 17.81
N GLY A 200 10.61 24.79 18.52
CA GLY A 200 11.17 26.11 18.83
C GLY A 200 11.76 26.19 20.25
N ASP A 201 11.16 25.43 21.20
CA ASP A 201 11.57 25.43 22.60
C ASP A 201 11.13 24.12 23.27
N GLY A 202 11.96 23.64 24.20
CA GLY A 202 11.72 22.38 24.92
C GLY A 202 12.44 21.19 24.30
N THR A 203 12.56 20.13 25.10
CA THR A 203 13.11 18.83 24.66
C THR A 203 12.16 17.72 25.10
N SER A 204 11.99 16.70 24.26
CA SER A 204 11.16 15.54 24.57
C SER A 204 11.54 14.35 23.70
N GLU A 205 11.09 13.18 24.09
CA GLU A 205 11.01 12.04 23.18
C GLU A 205 9.64 12.03 22.50
N VAL A 206 9.60 11.73 21.22
CA VAL A 206 8.36 11.68 20.41
C VAL A 206 8.23 10.30 19.81
N ASP A 207 7.12 9.64 20.07
CA ASP A 207 6.75 8.38 19.45
C ASP A 207 6.18 8.66 18.05
N GLU A 208 6.99 8.41 17.05
CA GLU A 208 6.63 8.53 15.63
C GLU A 208 6.19 7.19 15.02
N SER A 209 6.11 6.12 15.82
CA SER A 209 5.89 4.74 15.35
C SER A 209 4.65 4.56 14.49
N VAL A 210 3.60 5.35 14.73
CA VAL A 210 2.34 5.25 14.00
C VAL A 210 2.47 5.84 12.59
N VAL A 211 3.38 6.78 12.38
CA VAL A 211 3.64 7.42 11.08
C VAL A 211 4.85 6.78 10.40
N THR A 212 5.97 6.67 11.11
CA THR A 212 7.24 6.13 10.58
C THR A 212 7.35 4.62 10.70
N GLY A 213 6.63 4.00 11.65
CA GLY A 213 6.72 2.58 11.97
C GLY A 213 7.95 2.20 12.82
N GLU A 214 8.76 3.16 13.26
CA GLU A 214 9.88 2.92 14.17
C GLU A 214 9.37 2.80 15.60
N SER A 215 9.71 1.69 16.28
CA SER A 215 9.15 1.38 17.61
C SER A 215 9.77 2.16 18.77
N LEU A 216 10.93 2.80 18.57
CA LEU A 216 11.59 3.56 19.60
C LEU A 216 11.25 5.05 19.47
N PRO A 217 10.90 5.73 20.57
CA PRO A 217 10.72 7.17 20.58
C PRO A 217 12.00 7.90 20.14
N VAL A 218 11.84 8.96 19.38
CA VAL A 218 12.94 9.78 18.85
C VAL A 218 13.11 11.02 19.73
N ALA A 219 14.32 11.28 20.20
CA ALA A 219 14.62 12.51 20.94
C ALA A 219 14.50 13.73 20.01
N LYS A 220 13.82 14.78 20.48
CA LYS A 220 13.59 16.03 19.75
C LYS A 220 14.05 17.20 20.58
N ALA A 221 14.80 18.11 19.95
CA ALA A 221 15.36 19.34 20.48
C ALA A 221 14.98 20.55 19.62
N PRO A 222 15.25 21.79 20.05
CA PRO A 222 15.00 22.97 19.23
C PRO A 222 15.67 22.89 17.86
N GLY A 223 14.88 23.11 16.78
CA GLY A 223 15.28 22.96 15.40
C GLY A 223 14.77 21.68 14.71
N ASP A 224 14.46 20.63 15.48
CA ASP A 224 14.01 19.35 14.95
C ASP A 224 12.58 19.41 14.40
N ALA A 225 12.33 18.62 13.37
CA ALA A 225 11.02 18.49 12.77
C ALA A 225 10.13 17.52 13.57
N LEU A 226 8.85 17.87 13.67
CA LEU A 226 7.77 17.05 14.23
C LEU A 226 6.78 16.69 13.13
N ILE A 227 6.38 15.43 13.08
CA ILE A 227 5.39 14.91 12.12
C ILE A 227 4.01 14.93 12.77
N GLY A 228 3.02 15.47 12.07
CA GLY A 228 1.62 15.44 12.52
C GLY A 228 1.11 14.01 12.74
N GLY A 229 0.43 13.78 13.87
CA GLY A 229 -0.05 12.45 14.28
C GLY A 229 0.87 11.70 15.24
N SER A 230 2.15 12.09 15.39
CA SER A 230 3.09 11.54 16.39
C SER A 230 2.65 11.86 17.81
N ILE A 231 3.14 11.10 18.79
CA ILE A 231 2.77 11.27 20.20
C ILE A 231 3.97 11.78 20.99
N ASN A 232 3.82 12.95 21.62
CA ASN A 232 4.82 13.48 22.54
C ASN A 232 4.80 12.70 23.85
N THR A 233 5.95 12.22 24.36
CA THR A 233 5.98 11.31 25.50
C THR A 233 6.19 12.01 26.85
N ASN A 234 7.32 12.67 27.07
CA ASN A 234 7.76 13.06 28.41
C ASN A 234 7.94 14.57 28.62
N GLY A 235 8.34 15.33 27.60
CA GLY A 235 8.58 16.77 27.70
C GLY A 235 7.41 17.63 27.24
N THR A 236 7.48 18.95 27.46
CA THR A 236 6.56 19.90 26.85
C THR A 236 7.29 20.61 25.70
N LEU A 237 6.72 20.53 24.48
CA LEU A 237 7.30 21.16 23.31
C LEU A 237 6.48 22.38 22.91
N ARG A 238 7.17 23.46 22.53
CA ARG A 238 6.62 24.59 21.80
C ARG A 238 7.16 24.52 20.38
N ALA A 239 6.28 24.30 19.40
CA ALA A 239 6.68 24.06 18.02
C ALA A 239 5.96 25.04 17.10
N ARG A 240 6.63 25.47 16.06
CA ARG A 240 6.05 26.33 15.03
C ARG A 240 5.52 25.48 13.88
N ALA A 241 4.23 25.62 13.54
CA ALA A 241 3.62 24.92 12.43
C ALA A 241 4.33 25.23 11.11
N THR A 242 4.77 24.20 10.39
CA THR A 242 5.49 24.29 9.11
C THR A 242 4.63 23.90 7.93
N ARG A 243 3.79 22.87 8.07
CA ARG A 243 2.83 22.42 7.05
C ARG A 243 1.48 22.15 7.71
N VAL A 244 0.40 22.53 7.03
CA VAL A 244 -0.98 22.42 7.57
C VAL A 244 -1.94 21.86 6.51
N GLY A 245 -3.06 21.32 6.95
CA GLY A 245 -4.12 20.84 6.06
C GLY A 245 -3.66 19.75 5.11
N SER A 246 -3.85 19.94 3.80
CA SER A 246 -3.47 18.99 2.73
C SER A 246 -1.97 18.78 2.57
N ASP A 247 -1.17 19.69 3.09
CA ASP A 247 0.28 19.70 2.87
C ASP A 247 1.06 18.97 3.98
N THR A 248 0.37 18.51 5.04
CA THR A 248 0.99 17.70 6.08
C THR A 248 1.41 16.34 5.52
N ALA A 249 2.50 15.77 6.07
CA ALA A 249 3.00 14.45 5.70
C ALA A 249 1.90 13.38 5.78
N LEU A 250 1.10 13.40 6.85
CA LEU A 250 -0.03 12.49 7.05
C LEU A 250 -1.10 12.64 5.94
N ALA A 251 -1.46 13.88 5.58
CA ALA A 251 -2.43 14.12 4.51
C ALA A 251 -1.91 13.65 3.14
N GLN A 252 -0.63 13.81 2.85
CA GLN A 252 0.01 13.29 1.65
C GLN A 252 0.02 11.77 1.60
N ILE A 253 0.32 11.10 2.72
CA ILE A 253 0.21 9.62 2.84
C ILE A 253 -1.20 9.16 2.52
N VAL A 254 -2.23 9.78 3.13
CA VAL A 254 -3.63 9.45 2.86
C VAL A 254 -3.99 9.64 1.39
N LYS A 255 -3.54 10.74 0.78
CA LYS A 255 -3.75 11.03 -0.64
C LYS A 255 -3.14 9.95 -1.53
N LEU A 256 -1.89 9.56 -1.29
CA LEU A 256 -1.22 8.48 -2.05
C LEU A 256 -1.99 7.16 -1.96
N VAL A 257 -2.47 6.78 -0.76
CA VAL A 257 -3.27 5.56 -0.59
C VAL A 257 -4.59 5.64 -1.35
N GLN A 258 -5.27 6.80 -1.35
CA GLN A 258 -6.51 7.01 -2.11
C GLN A 258 -6.26 6.96 -3.63
N GLU A 259 -5.19 7.57 -4.12
CA GLU A 259 -4.79 7.53 -5.53
C GLU A 259 -4.49 6.09 -5.97
N ALA A 260 -3.75 5.31 -5.14
CA ALA A 260 -3.51 3.91 -5.41
C ALA A 260 -4.79 3.08 -5.51
N GLN A 261 -5.74 3.32 -4.61
CA GLN A 261 -7.03 2.61 -4.58
C GLN A 261 -7.93 2.99 -5.77
N SER A 262 -7.86 4.24 -6.24
CA SER A 262 -8.64 4.73 -7.38
C SER A 262 -8.02 4.41 -8.74
N SER A 263 -6.73 4.09 -8.79
CA SER A 263 -6.01 3.76 -10.01
C SER A 263 -6.38 2.38 -10.55
N LYS A 264 -6.21 2.17 -11.86
CA LYS A 264 -6.50 0.88 -12.51
C LYS A 264 -5.22 0.13 -12.86
N ALA A 265 -5.09 -1.07 -12.29
CA ALA A 265 -4.04 -1.99 -12.69
C ALA A 265 -4.22 -2.50 -14.14
N PRO A 266 -3.13 -2.88 -14.84
CA PRO A 266 -3.22 -3.52 -16.16
C PRO A 266 -4.13 -4.75 -16.19
N GLY A 267 -4.08 -5.58 -15.14
CA GLY A 267 -4.96 -6.75 -15.00
C GLY A 267 -6.44 -6.36 -14.86
N GLN A 268 -6.75 -5.23 -14.23
CA GLN A 268 -8.12 -4.72 -14.13
C GLN A 268 -8.65 -4.23 -15.49
N GLN A 269 -7.82 -3.55 -16.28
CA GLN A 269 -8.21 -3.12 -17.64
C GLN A 269 -8.53 -4.31 -18.54
N LEU A 270 -7.82 -5.43 -18.38
CA LEU A 270 -8.11 -6.67 -19.08
C LEU A 270 -9.44 -7.28 -18.63
N ALA A 271 -9.69 -7.31 -17.31
CA ALA A 271 -10.96 -7.78 -16.74
C ALA A 271 -12.16 -6.93 -17.20
N ASP A 272 -12.01 -5.60 -17.24
CA ASP A 272 -13.06 -4.67 -17.73
C ASP A 272 -13.40 -4.96 -19.22
N ARG A 273 -12.38 -5.21 -20.06
CA ARG A 273 -12.62 -5.62 -21.47
C ARG A 273 -13.31 -6.98 -21.56
N ALA A 274 -12.88 -7.95 -20.75
CA ALA A 274 -13.51 -9.25 -20.71
C ALA A 274 -14.98 -9.16 -20.24
N ALA A 275 -15.28 -8.31 -19.28
CA ALA A 275 -16.65 -8.05 -18.83
C ALA A 275 -17.55 -7.51 -19.95
N PHE A 276 -17.07 -6.55 -20.73
CA PHE A 276 -17.80 -6.05 -21.91
C PHE A 276 -18.17 -7.18 -22.89
N TRP A 277 -17.21 -8.05 -23.22
CA TRP A 277 -17.46 -9.17 -24.12
C TRP A 277 -18.40 -10.20 -23.51
N LEU A 278 -18.32 -10.45 -22.19
CA LEU A 278 -19.24 -11.37 -21.50
C LEU A 278 -20.68 -10.86 -21.55
N VAL A 279 -20.91 -9.55 -21.43
CA VAL A 279 -22.26 -8.98 -21.57
C VAL A 279 -22.81 -9.23 -22.98
N LEU A 280 -21.98 -9.06 -24.00
CA LEU A 280 -22.39 -9.36 -25.38
C LEU A 280 -22.69 -10.86 -25.57
N VAL A 281 -21.83 -11.74 -25.03
CA VAL A 281 -22.03 -13.20 -25.03
C VAL A 281 -23.31 -13.58 -24.31
N ALA A 282 -23.64 -12.94 -23.21
CA ALA A 282 -24.85 -13.17 -22.45
C ALA A 282 -26.12 -12.84 -23.27
N LEU A 283 -26.14 -11.66 -23.90
CA LEU A 283 -27.29 -11.24 -24.71
C LEU A 283 -27.47 -12.12 -25.96
N VAL A 284 -26.38 -12.39 -26.67
CA VAL A 284 -26.40 -13.28 -27.84
C VAL A 284 -26.73 -14.71 -27.43
N GLY A 285 -26.11 -15.25 -26.39
CA GLY A 285 -26.34 -16.60 -25.85
C GLY A 285 -27.78 -16.78 -25.35
N GLY A 286 -28.33 -15.79 -24.63
CA GLY A 286 -29.73 -15.80 -24.22
C GLY A 286 -30.68 -15.80 -25.41
N THR A 287 -30.42 -14.97 -26.43
CA THR A 287 -31.22 -14.92 -27.66
C THR A 287 -31.14 -16.24 -28.42
N LEU A 288 -29.95 -16.79 -28.60
CA LEU A 288 -29.76 -18.10 -29.25
C LEU A 288 -30.45 -19.22 -28.47
N THR A 289 -30.39 -19.21 -27.15
CA THR A 289 -31.09 -20.18 -26.28
C THR A 289 -32.61 -20.10 -26.50
N LEU A 290 -33.17 -18.88 -26.51
CA LEU A 290 -34.60 -18.68 -26.78
C LEU A 290 -35.00 -19.27 -28.12
N VAL A 291 -34.28 -18.92 -29.19
CA VAL A 291 -34.58 -19.37 -30.55
C VAL A 291 -34.42 -20.89 -30.66
N ALA A 292 -33.34 -21.46 -30.11
CA ALA A 292 -33.08 -22.88 -30.17
C ALA A 292 -34.21 -23.70 -29.50
N TRP A 293 -34.68 -23.30 -28.33
CA TRP A 293 -35.76 -24.01 -27.65
C TRP A 293 -37.12 -23.83 -28.33
N LEU A 294 -37.39 -22.66 -28.92
CA LEU A 294 -38.60 -22.50 -29.77
C LEU A 294 -38.56 -23.40 -31.00
N LEU A 295 -37.41 -23.50 -31.66
CA LEU A 295 -37.23 -24.41 -32.82
C LEU A 295 -37.31 -25.88 -32.40
N ALA A 296 -36.92 -26.19 -31.15
CA ALA A 296 -37.08 -27.55 -30.57
C ALA A 296 -38.53 -27.88 -30.14
N GLY A 297 -39.48 -26.93 -30.38
CA GLY A 297 -40.92 -27.16 -30.09
C GLY A 297 -41.31 -26.94 -28.62
N ARG A 298 -40.46 -26.31 -27.80
CA ARG A 298 -40.83 -25.97 -26.41
C ARG A 298 -41.75 -24.73 -26.37
N SER A 299 -42.52 -24.62 -25.28
CA SER A 299 -43.36 -23.48 -25.08
C SER A 299 -42.55 -22.16 -24.93
N PHE A 300 -43.13 -21.01 -25.29
CA PHE A 300 -42.45 -19.72 -25.16
C PHE A 300 -42.08 -19.46 -23.70
N SER A 301 -42.90 -19.89 -22.72
CA SER A 301 -42.62 -19.72 -21.30
C SER A 301 -41.37 -20.50 -20.85
N GLN A 302 -41.19 -21.72 -21.34
CA GLN A 302 -39.97 -22.49 -21.06
C GLN A 302 -38.73 -21.93 -21.76
N ALA A 303 -38.85 -21.53 -23.03
CA ALA A 303 -37.74 -20.99 -23.82
C ALA A 303 -37.26 -19.66 -23.23
N ILE A 304 -38.15 -18.75 -22.83
CA ILE A 304 -37.78 -17.48 -22.24
C ILE A 304 -37.16 -17.64 -20.84
N LEU A 305 -37.60 -18.65 -20.06
CA LEU A 305 -37.01 -18.97 -18.76
C LEU A 305 -35.53 -19.33 -18.91
N PHE A 306 -35.16 -20.23 -19.82
CA PHE A 306 -33.77 -20.59 -20.10
C PHE A 306 -32.97 -19.39 -20.63
N ALA A 307 -33.56 -18.57 -21.50
CA ALA A 307 -32.90 -17.39 -22.02
C ALA A 307 -32.57 -16.37 -20.91
N ILE A 308 -33.52 -16.07 -20.04
CA ILE A 308 -33.32 -15.19 -18.87
C ILE A 308 -32.24 -15.78 -17.96
N THR A 309 -32.28 -17.08 -17.70
CA THR A 309 -31.30 -17.77 -16.84
C THR A 309 -29.89 -17.64 -17.40
N VAL A 310 -29.69 -17.80 -18.72
CA VAL A 310 -28.41 -17.59 -19.39
C VAL A 310 -27.93 -16.14 -19.23
N VAL A 311 -28.81 -15.15 -19.44
CA VAL A 311 -28.48 -13.75 -19.29
C VAL A 311 -28.05 -13.44 -17.84
N VAL A 312 -28.79 -13.92 -16.86
CA VAL A 312 -28.51 -13.70 -15.43
C VAL A 312 -27.18 -14.32 -15.02
N ILE A 313 -26.97 -15.62 -15.33
CA ILE A 313 -25.77 -16.35 -14.85
C ILE A 313 -24.48 -15.86 -15.48
N THR A 314 -24.55 -15.29 -16.68
CA THR A 314 -23.38 -14.77 -17.41
C THR A 314 -22.93 -13.39 -16.89
N CYS A 315 -23.65 -12.82 -15.89
CA CYS A 315 -23.33 -11.52 -15.34
C CYS A 315 -21.86 -11.45 -14.85
N PRO A 316 -21.06 -10.47 -15.31
CA PRO A 316 -19.64 -10.36 -14.95
C PRO A 316 -19.39 -9.69 -13.60
N ASP A 317 -20.36 -9.68 -12.67
CA ASP A 317 -20.29 -8.98 -11.38
C ASP A 317 -19.04 -9.37 -10.56
N ALA A 318 -18.82 -10.68 -10.36
CA ALA A 318 -17.65 -11.21 -9.66
C ALA A 318 -16.32 -10.82 -10.34
N LEU A 319 -16.32 -10.69 -11.68
CA LEU A 319 -15.13 -10.32 -12.47
C LEU A 319 -14.76 -8.86 -12.21
N GLY A 320 -15.74 -7.95 -12.17
CA GLY A 320 -15.54 -6.54 -11.86
C GLY A 320 -15.00 -6.28 -10.45
N LEU A 321 -15.30 -7.18 -9.49
CA LEU A 321 -14.84 -7.12 -8.10
C LEU A 321 -13.46 -7.74 -7.86
N ALA A 322 -13.05 -8.69 -8.70
CA ALA A 322 -11.91 -9.56 -8.45
C ALA A 322 -10.60 -8.81 -8.20
N THR A 323 -10.34 -7.76 -8.94
CA THR A 323 -9.10 -6.97 -8.89
C THR A 323 -9.18 -5.80 -7.91
N PRO A 324 -10.18 -4.89 -7.97
CA PRO A 324 -10.21 -3.71 -7.11
C PRO A 324 -10.19 -4.05 -5.62
N THR A 325 -10.96 -5.06 -5.19
CA THR A 325 -11.01 -5.44 -3.79
C THR A 325 -9.66 -5.95 -3.27
N ALA A 326 -8.94 -6.75 -4.07
CA ALA A 326 -7.63 -7.25 -3.68
C ALA A 326 -6.59 -6.10 -3.60
N ILE A 327 -6.61 -5.16 -4.55
CA ILE A 327 -5.74 -3.98 -4.55
C ILE A 327 -6.01 -3.12 -3.31
N MET A 328 -7.28 -2.84 -3.02
CA MET A 328 -7.68 -2.01 -1.89
C MET A 328 -7.21 -2.61 -0.55
N VAL A 329 -7.33 -3.93 -0.38
CA VAL A 329 -6.82 -4.61 0.81
C VAL A 329 -5.30 -4.63 0.83
N GLY A 330 -4.64 -4.85 -0.32
CA GLY A 330 -3.18 -4.89 -0.44
C GLY A 330 -2.52 -3.53 -0.15
N THR A 331 -3.06 -2.43 -0.73
CA THR A 331 -2.58 -1.07 -0.45
C THR A 331 -2.79 -0.68 1.01
N GLY A 332 -3.96 -1.02 1.57
CA GLY A 332 -4.24 -0.78 2.98
C GLY A 332 -3.33 -1.57 3.94
N LEU A 333 -2.94 -2.80 3.56
CA LEU A 333 -1.98 -3.60 4.33
C LEU A 333 -0.57 -3.01 4.27
N GLY A 334 -0.16 -2.53 3.08
CA GLY A 334 1.10 -1.82 2.88
C GLY A 334 1.16 -0.55 3.72
N ALA A 335 0.14 0.31 3.61
CA ALA A 335 0.08 1.59 4.31
C ALA A 335 0.19 1.45 5.83
N LYS A 336 -0.44 0.43 6.43
CA LYS A 336 -0.31 0.11 7.86
C LYS A 336 1.12 -0.24 8.29
N ARG A 337 2.00 -0.57 7.34
CA ARG A 337 3.40 -0.90 7.57
C ARG A 337 4.37 0.17 7.05
N GLY A 338 3.86 1.35 6.74
CA GLY A 338 4.68 2.41 6.17
C GLY A 338 5.13 2.14 4.72
N ILE A 339 4.45 1.25 4.00
CA ILE A 339 4.74 0.94 2.60
C ILE A 339 3.63 1.52 1.73
N LEU A 340 3.94 2.56 0.97
CA LEU A 340 2.98 3.28 0.14
C LEU A 340 3.14 2.89 -1.32
N PHE A 341 2.14 2.23 -1.89
CA PHE A 341 2.06 1.99 -3.32
C PHE A 341 1.38 3.18 -3.99
N LYS A 342 2.01 3.79 -4.98
CA LYS A 342 1.50 4.98 -5.66
C LYS A 342 0.29 4.70 -6.55
N ASN A 343 0.22 3.49 -7.08
CA ASN A 343 -0.87 3.05 -7.94
C ASN A 343 -0.99 1.52 -7.97
N ALA A 344 -2.09 1.04 -8.52
CA ALA A 344 -2.36 -0.40 -8.63
C ALA A 344 -1.37 -1.14 -9.55
N ALA A 345 -0.78 -0.44 -10.53
CA ALA A 345 0.25 -1.02 -11.41
C ALA A 345 1.54 -1.30 -10.65
N ALA A 346 1.91 -0.46 -9.67
CA ALA A 346 3.06 -0.66 -8.79
C ALA A 346 2.95 -1.98 -8.01
N ILE A 347 1.76 -2.34 -7.50
CA ILE A 347 1.52 -3.62 -6.82
C ILE A 347 1.74 -4.81 -7.76
N GLU A 348 1.19 -4.74 -8.98
CA GLU A 348 1.37 -5.81 -9.97
C GLU A 348 2.84 -5.93 -10.41
N ALA A 349 3.52 -4.81 -10.59
CA ALA A 349 4.93 -4.77 -11.00
C ALA A 349 5.82 -5.32 -9.89
N ALA A 350 5.62 -4.91 -8.62
CA ALA A 350 6.34 -5.44 -7.46
C ALA A 350 6.22 -6.97 -7.34
N ALA A 351 5.05 -7.53 -7.64
CA ALA A 351 4.84 -8.98 -7.63
C ALA A 351 5.70 -9.74 -8.64
N ARG A 352 6.13 -9.07 -9.73
CA ARG A 352 6.86 -9.67 -10.87
C ARG A 352 8.36 -9.44 -10.82
N VAL A 353 8.86 -8.72 -9.81
CA VAL A 353 10.29 -8.43 -9.63
C VAL A 353 11.09 -9.72 -9.54
N GLN A 354 12.21 -9.76 -10.28
CA GLN A 354 13.16 -10.85 -10.35
C GLN A 354 14.54 -10.44 -9.85
N VAL A 355 14.88 -9.16 -9.97
CA VAL A 355 16.13 -8.59 -9.48
C VAL A 355 15.84 -7.26 -8.77
N VAL A 356 16.44 -7.08 -7.61
CA VAL A 356 16.41 -5.82 -6.84
C VAL A 356 17.81 -5.23 -6.89
N VAL A 357 17.92 -4.04 -7.48
CA VAL A 357 19.13 -3.24 -7.48
C VAL A 357 19.00 -2.23 -6.34
N MET A 358 19.94 -2.29 -5.40
CA MET A 358 19.94 -1.44 -4.21
C MET A 358 21.12 -0.48 -4.28
N ASP A 359 20.86 0.82 -4.15
CA ASP A 359 21.93 1.77 -3.92
C ASP A 359 22.64 1.45 -2.60
N LYS A 360 23.92 1.79 -2.51
CA LYS A 360 24.66 1.60 -1.28
C LYS A 360 24.32 2.67 -0.25
N THR A 361 24.58 3.93 -0.60
CA THR A 361 24.58 5.07 0.32
C THR A 361 23.15 5.50 0.67
N GLY A 362 22.82 5.65 1.96
CA GLY A 362 21.49 6.01 2.39
C GLY A 362 20.44 4.88 2.28
N THR A 363 20.73 3.80 1.55
CA THR A 363 19.85 2.65 1.32
C THR A 363 20.31 1.41 2.10
N LEU A 364 21.40 0.77 1.68
CA LEU A 364 21.98 -0.36 2.41
C LEU A 364 22.79 0.10 3.62
N THR A 365 23.30 1.32 3.57
CA THR A 365 24.04 1.96 4.65
C THR A 365 23.26 3.14 5.21
N LYS A 366 23.71 3.68 6.34
CA LYS A 366 23.03 4.83 6.98
C LYS A 366 23.20 6.13 6.20
N GLY A 367 24.25 6.24 5.37
CA GLY A 367 24.61 7.47 4.67
C GLY A 367 25.39 8.45 5.54
N GLU A 368 25.75 8.05 6.75
CA GLU A 368 26.52 8.82 7.71
C GLU A 368 27.83 8.12 8.03
N PRO A 369 28.96 8.85 8.06
CA PRO A 369 30.22 8.27 8.48
C PRO A 369 30.15 7.81 9.95
N GLU A 370 30.68 6.62 10.24
CA GLU A 370 30.87 6.09 11.60
C GLU A 370 32.29 5.58 11.79
N VAL A 371 32.80 5.69 13.03
CA VAL A 371 34.06 5.01 13.41
C VAL A 371 33.76 3.52 13.53
N THR A 372 34.08 2.76 12.47
CA THR A 372 33.81 1.33 12.35
C THR A 372 34.94 0.48 12.91
N GLU A 373 36.13 1.03 13.04
CA GLU A 373 37.32 0.35 13.61
C GLU A 373 38.18 1.36 14.35
N LEU A 374 38.70 0.96 15.52
CA LEU A 374 39.62 1.75 16.31
C LEU A 374 40.79 0.84 16.73
N TYR A 375 42.00 1.23 16.35
CA TYR A 375 43.24 0.57 16.75
C TYR A 375 44.04 1.53 17.61
N THR A 376 44.38 1.14 18.84
CA THR A 376 45.14 1.98 19.80
C THR A 376 46.48 1.41 20.12
N VAL A 377 47.48 2.29 20.37
CA VAL A 377 48.83 1.94 20.75
C VAL A 377 49.25 2.74 21.98
N GLY A 378 49.57 2.07 23.06
CA GLY A 378 50.13 2.69 24.26
C GLY A 378 49.15 3.51 25.09
N MET A 379 47.85 3.63 24.68
CA MET A 379 46.79 4.40 25.36
C MET A 379 45.50 3.61 25.33
N PRO A 380 44.70 3.63 26.43
CA PRO A 380 43.35 3.04 26.45
C PRO A 380 42.43 3.67 25.43
N GLU A 381 41.47 2.86 24.87
CA GLU A 381 40.49 3.31 23.90
C GLU A 381 39.66 4.51 24.42
N GLU A 382 39.24 4.45 25.69
CA GLU A 382 38.43 5.52 26.32
C GLU A 382 39.19 6.87 26.35
N ASP A 383 40.48 6.85 26.67
CA ASP A 383 41.29 8.07 26.71
C ASP A 383 41.52 8.63 25.31
N VAL A 384 41.78 7.77 24.31
CA VAL A 384 41.89 8.18 22.91
C VAL A 384 40.64 8.82 22.41
N LEU A 385 39.45 8.21 22.68
CA LEU A 385 38.15 8.75 22.27
C LEU A 385 37.87 10.09 22.97
N ALA A 386 38.17 10.20 24.29
CA ALA A 386 37.98 11.45 25.02
C ALA A 386 38.83 12.61 24.44
N LEU A 387 40.11 12.32 24.08
CA LEU A 387 41.01 13.32 23.52
C LEU A 387 40.58 13.70 22.08
N ALA A 388 40.31 12.70 21.24
CA ALA A 388 39.90 12.95 19.85
C ALA A 388 38.56 13.69 19.77
N ALA A 389 37.57 13.28 20.57
CA ALA A 389 36.26 13.96 20.59
C ALA A 389 36.36 15.40 21.15
N ALA A 390 37.28 15.67 22.07
CA ALA A 390 37.52 17.02 22.57
C ALA A 390 38.05 17.94 21.46
N VAL A 391 38.96 17.45 20.61
CA VAL A 391 39.48 18.21 19.46
C VAL A 391 38.40 18.42 18.41
N GLU A 392 37.64 17.37 18.08
CA GLU A 392 36.72 17.39 16.95
C GLU A 392 35.34 18.01 17.25
N ARG A 393 35.06 18.33 18.52
CA ARG A 393 33.78 18.95 18.92
C ARG A 393 33.54 20.31 18.26
N ASP A 394 34.59 21.07 18.04
CA ASP A 394 34.53 22.39 17.41
C ASP A 394 34.68 22.34 15.89
N SER A 395 34.71 21.14 15.30
CA SER A 395 34.85 20.92 13.85
C SER A 395 33.48 20.59 13.25
N GLU A 396 33.13 21.26 12.14
CA GLU A 396 31.90 21.02 11.36
C GLU A 396 32.08 19.89 10.31
N HIS A 397 33.18 19.15 10.33
CA HIS A 397 33.45 18.14 9.33
C HIS A 397 32.68 16.83 9.66
N PRO A 398 32.03 16.14 8.68
CA PRO A 398 31.30 14.89 8.94
C PRO A 398 32.10 13.77 9.60
N LEU A 399 33.41 13.71 9.39
CA LEU A 399 34.29 12.75 10.07
C LEU A 399 34.49 13.12 11.55
N ALA A 400 34.49 14.42 11.88
CA ALA A 400 34.55 14.90 13.25
C ALA A 400 33.30 14.51 14.04
N GLU A 401 32.12 14.74 13.47
CA GLU A 401 30.86 14.30 14.06
C GLU A 401 30.83 12.79 14.32
N ALA A 402 31.39 11.97 13.41
CA ALA A 402 31.50 10.53 13.60
C ALA A 402 32.34 10.15 14.82
N ILE A 403 33.46 10.87 15.05
CA ILE A 403 34.33 10.65 16.22
C ILE A 403 33.62 11.07 17.52
N VAL A 404 32.95 12.23 17.51
CA VAL A 404 32.21 12.71 18.67
C VAL A 404 31.07 11.75 19.02
N ARG A 405 30.26 11.32 18.06
CA ARG A 405 29.17 10.33 18.27
C ARG A 405 29.72 9.00 18.81
N ARG A 406 30.90 8.54 18.35
CA ARG A 406 31.52 7.31 18.87
C ARG A 406 31.89 7.45 20.35
N ALA A 407 32.42 8.59 20.75
CA ALA A 407 32.76 8.87 22.15
C ALA A 407 31.51 8.96 23.04
N GLU A 408 30.45 9.59 22.55
CA GLU A 408 29.16 9.68 23.25
C GLU A 408 28.53 8.28 23.46
N HIS A 409 28.49 7.44 22.43
CA HIS A 409 27.98 6.07 22.52
C HIS A 409 28.81 5.20 23.49
N ALA A 410 30.13 5.47 23.59
CA ALA A 410 30.99 4.82 24.56
C ALA A 410 30.87 5.41 25.98
N HIS A 411 30.01 6.41 26.20
CA HIS A 411 29.82 7.13 27.46
C HIS A 411 31.14 7.68 28.04
N VAL A 412 32.03 8.10 27.16
CA VAL A 412 33.35 8.65 27.57
C VAL A 412 33.18 10.05 28.15
N ALA A 413 33.91 10.34 29.22
CA ALA A 413 33.85 11.64 29.86
C ALA A 413 34.34 12.75 28.93
N SER A 414 33.52 13.82 28.80
CA SER A 414 33.86 15.01 28.02
C SER A 414 35.08 15.72 28.60
N ARG A 415 36.02 16.11 27.73
CA ARG A 415 37.16 16.97 28.06
C ARG A 415 37.06 18.27 27.28
N ASP A 416 37.60 19.34 27.86
CA ASP A 416 37.63 20.65 27.19
C ASP A 416 38.92 20.77 26.38
N ALA A 417 38.80 21.34 25.16
CA ALA A 417 39.91 21.69 24.30
C ALA A 417 40.18 23.18 24.34
N THR A 418 41.42 23.55 24.21
CA THR A 418 41.87 24.95 24.03
C THR A 418 42.79 25.01 22.81
N ASP A 419 43.01 26.25 22.30
CA ASP A 419 43.91 26.48 21.15
C ASP A 419 43.56 25.62 19.92
N PHE A 420 42.28 25.51 19.61
CA PHE A 420 41.79 24.77 18.45
C PHE A 420 42.28 25.40 17.14
N GLU A 421 42.92 24.61 16.28
CA GLU A 421 43.35 24.96 14.93
C GLU A 421 42.78 23.98 13.93
N ASN A 422 41.87 24.44 13.08
CA ASN A 422 41.43 23.63 11.93
C ASN A 422 42.44 23.80 10.78
N VAL A 423 42.97 22.69 10.27
CA VAL A 423 43.90 22.65 9.14
C VAL A 423 43.16 22.08 7.90
N PRO A 424 42.63 22.97 7.03
CA PRO A 424 41.74 22.55 5.92
C PRO A 424 42.35 21.45 5.05
N GLY A 425 41.60 20.31 4.91
CA GLY A 425 42.03 19.14 4.12
C GLY A 425 43.04 18.24 4.79
N TYR A 426 43.46 18.52 6.05
CA TYR A 426 44.41 17.74 6.81
C TYR A 426 43.82 17.18 8.12
N GLY A 427 43.10 17.97 8.88
CA GLY A 427 42.51 17.62 10.18
C GLY A 427 42.54 18.78 11.17
N ALA A 428 42.57 18.50 12.46
CA ALA A 428 42.50 19.50 13.52
C ALA A 428 43.59 19.25 14.60
N LEU A 429 43.98 20.34 15.28
CA LEU A 429 44.90 20.38 16.40
C LEU A 429 44.28 21.11 17.57
N ALA A 430 44.51 20.66 18.79
CA ALA A 430 44.11 21.38 20.00
C ALA A 430 44.96 20.98 21.20
N ALA A 431 44.89 21.75 22.27
CA ALA A 431 45.42 21.37 23.58
C ALA A 431 44.28 20.81 24.45
N VAL A 432 44.42 19.59 24.95
CA VAL A 432 43.43 18.91 25.78
C VAL A 432 44.11 18.39 27.07
N GLY A 433 43.72 18.93 28.22
CA GLY A 433 44.27 18.55 29.51
C GLY A 433 45.79 18.75 29.63
N GLY A 434 46.35 19.74 28.88
CA GLY A 434 47.78 20.05 28.84
C GLY A 434 48.59 19.23 27.81
N HIS A 435 47.95 18.35 27.06
CA HIS A 435 48.57 17.57 25.98
C HIS A 435 48.22 18.20 24.61
N ARG A 436 49.18 18.22 23.70
CA ARG A 436 48.96 18.63 22.31
C ARG A 436 48.39 17.44 21.54
N VAL A 437 47.16 17.53 21.08
CA VAL A 437 46.46 16.47 20.35
C VAL A 437 46.31 16.87 18.89
N ALA A 438 46.64 15.95 17.98
CA ALA A 438 46.42 16.08 16.54
C ALA A 438 45.49 14.96 16.07
N VAL A 439 44.44 15.34 15.34
CA VAL A 439 43.47 14.40 14.74
C VAL A 439 43.38 14.72 13.25
N GLY A 440 43.74 13.74 12.39
CA GLY A 440 43.70 13.99 10.96
C GLY A 440 44.38 12.91 10.11
N ASN A 441 44.59 13.21 8.84
CA ASN A 441 45.19 12.28 7.89
C ASN A 441 46.73 12.23 8.00
N ALA A 442 47.38 11.32 7.27
CA ALA A 442 48.81 11.16 7.26
C ALA A 442 49.57 12.45 6.83
N ARG A 443 48.94 13.35 6.09
CA ARG A 443 49.55 14.63 5.70
C ARG A 443 49.67 15.59 6.89
N LEU A 444 48.65 15.60 7.79
CA LEU A 444 48.73 16.36 9.04
C LEU A 444 49.88 15.84 9.88
N MET A 445 50.01 14.54 10.02
CA MET A 445 51.09 13.92 10.81
C MET A 445 52.47 14.26 10.26
N ALA A 446 52.62 14.23 8.94
CA ALA A 446 53.87 14.64 8.27
C ALA A 446 54.18 16.14 8.49
N ARG A 447 53.19 17.03 8.45
CA ARG A 447 53.33 18.47 8.77
C ARG A 447 53.83 18.70 10.19
N GLU A 448 53.29 17.94 11.15
CA GLU A 448 53.64 18.02 12.56
C GLU A 448 54.89 17.17 12.91
N SER A 449 55.57 16.59 11.91
CA SER A 449 56.75 15.74 12.06
C SER A 449 56.53 14.50 12.90
N ILE A 450 55.34 13.94 12.85
CA ILE A 450 54.93 12.72 13.57
C ILE A 450 55.21 11.51 12.67
N ASP A 451 56.01 10.58 13.16
CA ASP A 451 56.36 9.36 12.45
C ASP A 451 55.24 8.31 12.59
N LEU A 452 54.83 7.72 11.45
CA LEU A 452 53.76 6.70 11.38
C LEU A 452 54.30 5.30 11.02
N ASP A 453 55.59 5.04 10.99
CA ASP A 453 56.16 3.77 10.51
C ASP A 453 55.62 2.55 11.27
N GLU A 454 55.42 2.67 12.59
CA GLU A 454 54.82 1.58 13.40
C GLU A 454 53.35 1.28 13.07
N LEU A 455 52.64 2.26 12.56
CA LEU A 455 51.20 2.15 12.22
C LEU A 455 50.99 1.99 10.71
N ALA A 456 52.00 2.08 9.87
CA ALA A 456 51.84 2.11 8.41
C ALA A 456 51.16 0.85 7.88
N GLY A 457 51.52 -0.32 8.36
CA GLY A 457 50.87 -1.57 7.93
C GLY A 457 49.38 -1.66 8.25
N MET A 458 48.98 -1.23 9.45
CA MET A 458 47.58 -1.23 9.86
C MET A 458 46.80 -0.13 9.12
N ARG A 459 47.35 1.06 8.98
CA ARG A 459 46.77 2.16 8.19
C ARG A 459 46.49 1.71 6.76
N ASP A 460 47.47 1.09 6.11
CA ASP A 460 47.36 0.65 4.72
C ASP A 460 46.33 -0.51 4.58
N ALA A 461 46.24 -1.40 5.58
CA ALA A 461 45.23 -2.43 5.63
C ALA A 461 43.82 -1.84 5.75
N MET A 462 43.61 -0.91 6.67
CA MET A 462 42.30 -0.22 6.82
C MET A 462 41.95 0.56 5.54
N ALA A 463 42.92 1.25 4.93
CA ALA A 463 42.72 1.98 3.69
C ALA A 463 42.41 1.04 2.50
N ALA A 464 43.07 -0.13 2.41
CA ALA A 464 42.81 -1.15 1.39
C ALA A 464 41.40 -1.73 1.51
N GLU A 465 40.81 -1.75 2.71
CA GLU A 465 39.41 -2.12 2.93
C GLU A 465 38.43 -0.98 2.66
N GLY A 466 38.89 0.16 2.14
CA GLY A 466 38.04 1.29 1.74
C GLY A 466 37.55 2.15 2.90
N ARG A 467 38.22 2.14 4.04
CA ARG A 467 37.96 3.06 5.15
C ARG A 467 38.75 4.36 4.99
N THR A 468 38.19 5.45 5.42
CA THR A 468 38.92 6.72 5.62
C THR A 468 39.66 6.59 6.94
N VAL A 469 40.98 6.61 6.89
CA VAL A 469 41.81 6.45 8.08
C VAL A 469 42.16 7.81 8.66
N VAL A 470 41.76 8.03 9.91
CA VAL A 470 42.13 9.20 10.73
C VAL A 470 43.11 8.74 11.79
N VAL A 471 44.22 9.47 11.92
CA VAL A 471 45.27 9.24 12.91
C VAL A 471 45.04 10.16 14.10
N VAL A 472 45.15 9.63 15.30
CA VAL A 472 45.21 10.43 16.52
C VAL A 472 46.64 10.39 17.07
N ALA A 473 47.21 11.55 17.34
CA ALA A 473 48.53 11.67 17.95
C ALA A 473 48.47 12.60 19.17
N VAL A 474 49.26 12.27 20.18
CA VAL A 474 49.37 13.00 21.46
C VAL A 474 50.87 13.30 21.72
N ASP A 475 51.16 14.55 21.96
CA ASP A 475 52.51 15.06 22.24
C ASP A 475 53.55 14.56 21.21
N GLY A 476 53.17 14.60 19.92
CA GLY A 476 54.05 14.21 18.82
C GLY A 476 54.18 12.68 18.60
N ARG A 477 53.41 11.84 19.28
CA ARG A 477 53.41 10.40 19.12
C ARG A 477 52.03 9.91 18.63
N PRO A 478 51.99 9.06 17.58
CA PRO A 478 50.74 8.46 17.13
C PRO A 478 50.28 7.43 18.16
N VAL A 479 49.00 7.58 18.61
CA VAL A 479 48.42 6.74 19.66
C VAL A 479 47.26 5.90 19.14
N ALA A 480 46.64 6.28 18.00
CA ALA A 480 45.56 5.48 17.42
C ALA A 480 45.35 5.72 15.91
N LEU A 481 44.69 4.74 15.29
CA LEU A 481 44.06 4.84 13.97
C LEU A 481 42.58 4.61 14.12
N MET A 482 41.79 5.49 13.50
CA MET A 482 40.32 5.38 13.42
C MET A 482 39.95 5.12 11.96
N GLY A 483 39.38 3.97 11.68
CA GLY A 483 38.78 3.64 10.39
C GLY A 483 37.35 4.11 10.32
N ILE A 484 37.09 5.11 9.50
CA ILE A 484 35.75 5.71 9.34
C ILE A 484 35.17 5.28 8.01
N SER A 485 33.97 4.75 8.02
CA SER A 485 33.21 4.38 6.81
C SER A 485 31.72 4.47 7.07
N ASP A 486 30.96 4.52 5.98
CA ASP A 486 29.51 4.42 6.03
C ASP A 486 29.11 2.99 6.43
N ALA A 487 28.46 2.84 7.58
CA ALA A 487 28.13 1.54 8.16
C ALA A 487 26.85 0.96 7.55
N PRO A 488 26.81 -0.36 7.28
CA PRO A 488 25.57 -1.02 6.89
C PRO A 488 24.45 -0.82 7.92
N ARG A 489 23.22 -0.67 7.45
CA ARG A 489 22.06 -0.67 8.34
C ARG A 489 21.94 -2.02 9.04
N PRO A 490 21.49 -2.07 10.31
CA PRO A 490 21.36 -3.33 11.06
C PRO A 490 20.48 -4.38 10.36
N THR A 491 19.48 -3.93 9.62
CA THR A 491 18.52 -4.79 8.91
C THR A 491 18.95 -5.13 7.48
N ALA A 492 20.01 -4.52 6.94
CA ALA A 492 20.40 -4.68 5.53
C ALA A 492 20.74 -6.14 5.17
N LYS A 493 21.47 -6.84 6.02
CA LYS A 493 21.80 -8.25 5.79
C LYS A 493 20.57 -9.13 5.78
N VAL A 494 19.68 -8.96 6.76
CA VAL A 494 18.44 -9.73 6.86
C VAL A 494 17.51 -9.41 5.69
N ALA A 495 17.51 -8.16 5.21
CA ALA A 495 16.77 -7.76 4.02
C ALA A 495 17.25 -8.48 2.75
N VAL A 496 18.58 -8.56 2.56
CA VAL A 496 19.18 -9.29 1.43
C VAL A 496 18.84 -10.78 1.51
N GLU A 497 18.97 -11.39 2.67
CA GLU A 497 18.61 -12.80 2.89
C GLU A 497 17.13 -13.07 2.61
N ALA A 498 16.22 -12.19 3.08
CA ALA A 498 14.79 -12.30 2.84
C ALA A 498 14.44 -12.20 1.34
N LEU A 499 15.08 -11.29 0.60
CA LEU A 499 14.90 -11.17 -0.86
C LEU A 499 15.41 -12.43 -1.58
N GLN A 500 16.56 -12.96 -1.19
CA GLN A 500 17.12 -14.19 -1.77
C GLN A 500 16.22 -15.42 -1.47
N GLN A 501 15.63 -15.51 -0.27
CA GLN A 501 14.64 -16.54 0.07
C GLN A 501 13.36 -16.42 -0.78
N LEU A 502 12.99 -15.22 -1.20
CA LEU A 502 11.90 -15.01 -2.16
C LEU A 502 12.29 -15.38 -3.61
N GLY A 503 13.53 -15.82 -3.86
CA GLY A 503 14.05 -16.17 -5.18
C GLY A 503 14.34 -14.93 -6.04
N ILE A 504 14.76 -13.83 -5.40
CA ILE A 504 15.07 -12.55 -6.05
C ILE A 504 16.57 -12.34 -6.00
N ASP A 505 17.18 -12.02 -7.15
CA ASP A 505 18.58 -11.63 -7.22
C ASP A 505 18.74 -10.22 -6.59
N VAL A 506 19.78 -10.04 -5.78
CA VAL A 506 20.11 -8.74 -5.20
C VAL A 506 21.44 -8.26 -5.78
N VAL A 507 21.42 -7.04 -6.32
CA VAL A 507 22.57 -6.36 -6.92
C VAL A 507 22.84 -5.07 -6.15
N MET A 508 24.07 -4.84 -5.73
CA MET A 508 24.45 -3.55 -5.14
C MET A 508 24.97 -2.62 -6.23
N LEU A 509 24.48 -1.39 -6.25
CA LEU A 509 24.88 -0.33 -7.16
C LEU A 509 25.53 0.81 -6.37
N THR A 510 26.73 1.25 -6.76
CA THR A 510 27.42 2.32 -6.03
C THR A 510 28.43 3.07 -6.92
N GLY A 511 28.66 4.34 -6.58
CA GLY A 511 29.76 5.15 -7.13
C GLY A 511 31.12 4.90 -6.46
N ASP A 512 31.15 4.16 -5.36
CA ASP A 512 32.38 3.87 -4.63
C ASP A 512 33.35 3.03 -5.46
N ASN A 513 34.63 3.03 -5.03
CA ASN A 513 35.62 2.14 -5.60
C ASN A 513 35.26 0.65 -5.36
N ARG A 514 35.76 -0.21 -6.23
CA ARG A 514 35.44 -1.63 -6.24
C ARG A 514 35.78 -2.34 -4.92
N ALA A 515 36.90 -1.99 -4.26
CA ALA A 515 37.32 -2.64 -3.01
C ALA A 515 36.33 -2.39 -1.86
N THR A 516 35.91 -1.15 -1.68
CA THR A 516 34.89 -0.77 -0.68
C THR A 516 33.55 -1.47 -0.97
N ALA A 517 33.13 -1.47 -2.23
CA ALA A 517 31.89 -2.07 -2.65
C ALA A 517 31.86 -3.59 -2.40
N GLU A 518 32.91 -4.30 -2.78
CA GLU A 518 33.05 -5.76 -2.58
C GLU A 518 33.14 -6.16 -1.10
N ARG A 519 33.74 -5.31 -0.24
CA ARG A 519 33.73 -5.54 1.22
C ARG A 519 32.30 -5.51 1.78
N ILE A 520 31.57 -4.46 1.52
CA ILE A 520 30.20 -4.30 2.00
C ILE A 520 29.30 -5.41 1.43
N ALA A 521 29.46 -5.72 0.15
CA ALA A 521 28.67 -6.78 -0.49
C ALA A 521 28.91 -8.15 0.16
N ARG A 522 30.17 -8.48 0.49
CA ARG A 522 30.52 -9.74 1.21
C ARG A 522 29.90 -9.77 2.60
N GLU A 523 29.93 -8.65 3.32
CA GLU A 523 29.32 -8.52 4.66
C GLU A 523 27.82 -8.75 4.62
N LEU A 524 27.13 -8.21 3.60
CA LEU A 524 25.70 -8.32 3.40
C LEU A 524 25.25 -9.60 2.68
N GLY A 525 26.18 -10.41 2.15
CA GLY A 525 25.85 -11.60 1.37
C GLY A 525 25.36 -11.32 -0.05
N ILE A 526 25.69 -10.16 -0.61
CA ILE A 526 25.38 -9.77 -2.00
C ILE A 526 26.46 -10.31 -2.93
N ARG A 527 26.05 -11.00 -4.01
CA ARG A 527 26.98 -11.64 -4.95
C ARG A 527 27.36 -10.76 -6.13
N GLU A 528 26.46 -9.89 -6.56
CA GLU A 528 26.64 -9.05 -7.75
C GLU A 528 26.78 -7.58 -7.34
N VAL A 529 27.87 -6.95 -7.81
CA VAL A 529 28.23 -5.57 -7.46
C VAL A 529 28.52 -4.78 -8.73
N MET A 530 27.88 -3.65 -8.88
CA MET A 530 28.13 -2.62 -9.89
C MET A 530 28.79 -1.43 -9.21
N ALA A 531 30.11 -1.40 -9.18
CA ALA A 531 30.90 -0.35 -8.55
C ALA A 531 31.38 0.70 -9.58
N GLU A 532 31.80 1.87 -9.09
CA GLU A 532 32.34 2.97 -9.90
C GLU A 532 31.34 3.52 -10.93
N ILE A 533 30.07 3.48 -10.61
CA ILE A 533 28.99 3.94 -11.49
C ILE A 533 28.65 5.40 -11.17
N LEU A 534 28.78 6.27 -12.15
CA LEU A 534 28.39 7.66 -12.02
C LEU A 534 26.86 7.80 -11.88
N PRO A 535 26.36 8.82 -11.18
CA PRO A 535 24.92 9.02 -11.02
C PRO A 535 24.13 9.04 -12.35
N ALA A 536 24.69 9.63 -13.39
CA ALA A 536 24.09 9.68 -14.73
C ALA A 536 23.97 8.30 -15.40
N ASP A 537 24.84 7.35 -15.05
CA ASP A 537 24.93 6.04 -15.68
C ASP A 537 24.08 4.97 -14.97
N LYS A 538 23.59 5.26 -13.76
CA LYS A 538 22.78 4.32 -12.96
C LYS A 538 21.55 3.81 -13.74
N ALA A 539 20.81 4.70 -14.40
CA ALA A 539 19.66 4.35 -15.23
C ALA A 539 20.05 3.41 -16.38
N GLY A 540 21.23 3.61 -16.98
CA GLY A 540 21.76 2.75 -18.03
C GLY A 540 21.99 1.30 -17.56
N LYS A 541 22.42 1.12 -16.31
CA LYS A 541 22.61 -0.21 -15.70
C LYS A 541 21.30 -0.95 -15.47
N ILE A 542 20.26 -0.23 -15.05
CA ILE A 542 18.90 -0.79 -14.95
C ILE A 542 18.41 -1.23 -16.34
N ALA A 543 18.58 -0.37 -17.36
CA ALA A 543 18.18 -0.70 -18.72
C ALA A 543 18.94 -1.92 -19.30
N GLU A 544 20.19 -2.17 -18.90
CA GLU A 544 20.94 -3.37 -19.25
C GLU A 544 20.27 -4.65 -18.71
N LEU A 545 19.86 -4.65 -17.44
CA LEU A 545 19.13 -5.77 -16.82
C LEU A 545 17.78 -6.01 -17.49
N GLN A 546 17.04 -4.94 -17.81
CA GLN A 546 15.76 -5.03 -18.51
C GLN A 546 15.93 -5.60 -19.93
N ARG A 547 16.98 -5.20 -20.67
CA ARG A 547 17.31 -5.78 -21.99
C ARG A 547 17.68 -7.25 -21.92
N ALA A 548 18.23 -7.72 -20.80
CA ALA A 548 18.46 -9.13 -20.53
C ALA A 548 17.18 -9.90 -20.17
N GLY A 549 16.01 -9.24 -20.20
CA GLY A 549 14.68 -9.85 -19.93
C GLY A 549 14.33 -9.95 -18.44
N LYS A 550 15.11 -9.38 -17.53
CA LYS A 550 14.81 -9.36 -16.10
C LYS A 550 13.88 -8.22 -15.73
N LYS A 551 12.93 -8.50 -14.83
CA LYS A 551 12.10 -7.46 -14.21
C LYS A 551 12.85 -6.89 -13.00
N ALA A 552 13.31 -5.64 -13.16
CA ALA A 552 14.19 -4.98 -12.22
C ALA A 552 13.44 -3.98 -11.33
N ALA A 553 13.64 -4.04 -10.02
CA ALA A 553 13.33 -2.96 -9.10
C ALA A 553 14.61 -2.18 -8.78
N MET A 554 14.52 -0.86 -8.68
CA MET A 554 15.58 0.00 -8.15
C MET A 554 15.16 0.52 -6.79
N VAL A 555 16.05 0.44 -5.80
CA VAL A 555 15.87 0.97 -4.45
C VAL A 555 16.91 2.03 -4.19
N GLY A 556 16.48 3.23 -3.80
CA GLY A 556 17.36 4.37 -3.54
C GLY A 556 16.69 5.44 -2.68
N ASP A 557 17.44 6.46 -2.26
CA ASP A 557 16.95 7.58 -1.46
C ASP A 557 16.18 8.65 -2.27
N GLY A 558 16.22 8.56 -3.59
CA GLY A 558 15.49 9.40 -4.54
C GLY A 558 16.19 10.69 -4.96
N VAL A 559 17.18 11.19 -4.26
CA VAL A 559 17.83 12.46 -4.63
C VAL A 559 18.76 12.27 -5.83
N ASN A 560 19.67 11.30 -5.72
CA ASN A 560 20.65 10.98 -6.76
C ASN A 560 20.18 9.87 -7.69
N ASP A 561 19.17 9.10 -7.29
CA ASP A 561 18.71 7.88 -7.95
C ASP A 561 17.44 8.08 -8.77
N ALA A 562 16.84 9.29 -8.79
CA ALA A 562 15.59 9.57 -9.47
C ALA A 562 15.53 9.06 -10.93
N PRO A 563 16.57 9.24 -11.78
CA PRO A 563 16.56 8.68 -13.13
C PRO A 563 16.57 7.14 -13.16
N ALA A 564 17.25 6.51 -12.21
CA ALA A 564 17.32 5.04 -12.11
C ALA A 564 16.02 4.46 -11.56
N LEU A 565 15.38 5.13 -10.58
CA LEU A 565 14.05 4.79 -10.06
C LEU A 565 13.00 4.86 -11.16
N ALA A 566 13.00 5.94 -11.96
CA ALA A 566 12.08 6.09 -13.08
C ALA A 566 12.30 5.07 -14.21
N GLN A 567 13.55 4.63 -14.44
CA GLN A 567 13.89 3.64 -15.46
C GLN A 567 13.46 2.23 -15.08
N ALA A 568 13.45 1.88 -13.81
CA ALA A 568 13.15 0.53 -13.34
C ALA A 568 11.71 0.09 -13.67
N ASP A 569 11.44 -1.22 -13.69
CA ASP A 569 10.06 -1.73 -13.74
C ASP A 569 9.28 -1.35 -12.48
N VAL A 570 9.98 -1.14 -11.36
CA VAL A 570 9.48 -0.60 -10.10
C VAL A 570 10.55 0.25 -9.43
N GLY A 571 10.30 1.53 -9.27
CA GLY A 571 11.11 2.41 -8.43
C GLY A 571 10.63 2.34 -6.99
N ILE A 572 11.53 2.10 -6.04
CA ILE A 572 11.25 2.03 -4.60
C ILE A 572 12.10 3.08 -3.89
N ALA A 573 11.47 4.11 -3.37
CA ALA A 573 12.15 5.11 -2.55
C ALA A 573 12.17 4.67 -1.08
N ILE A 574 13.33 4.82 -0.43
CA ILE A 574 13.54 4.50 0.97
C ILE A 574 13.82 5.78 1.76
N GLY A 575 13.11 5.94 2.88
CA GLY A 575 13.18 7.18 3.67
C GLY A 575 12.36 8.31 3.04
N ALA A 576 11.22 8.65 3.61
CA ALA A 576 10.25 9.62 3.08
C ALA A 576 10.72 11.09 3.13
N GLY A 577 12.04 11.35 3.15
CA GLY A 577 12.60 12.69 3.43
C GLY A 577 12.55 13.70 2.28
N THR A 578 12.32 13.29 1.03
CA THR A 578 12.38 14.21 -0.10
C THR A 578 11.14 14.14 -1.00
N ASP A 579 10.58 15.30 -1.33
CA ASP A 579 9.47 15.42 -2.28
C ASP A 579 9.80 14.77 -3.63
N VAL A 580 11.09 14.77 -4.04
CA VAL A 580 11.59 14.17 -5.28
C VAL A 580 11.45 12.64 -5.26
N ALA A 581 11.73 11.98 -4.13
CA ALA A 581 11.57 10.54 -3.97
C ALA A 581 10.10 10.13 -4.09
N ILE A 582 9.22 10.90 -3.42
CA ILE A 582 7.78 10.69 -3.47
C ILE A 582 7.27 10.87 -4.90
N GLU A 583 7.80 11.83 -5.66
CA GLU A 583 7.33 12.14 -7.01
C GLU A 583 7.78 11.09 -8.05
N THR A 584 8.95 10.50 -7.88
CA THR A 584 9.60 9.65 -8.89
C THR A 584 9.33 8.16 -8.70
N ALA A 585 9.27 7.68 -7.45
CA ALA A 585 9.14 6.25 -7.16
C ALA A 585 7.70 5.73 -7.32
N ASP A 586 7.54 4.45 -7.61
CA ASP A 586 6.27 3.71 -7.63
C ASP A 586 5.83 3.24 -6.24
N ILE A 587 6.81 2.97 -5.36
CA ILE A 587 6.61 2.56 -3.98
C ILE A 587 7.46 3.46 -3.10
N VAL A 588 6.87 3.98 -2.03
CA VAL A 588 7.57 4.80 -1.03
C VAL A 588 7.57 4.03 0.29
N LEU A 589 8.76 3.80 0.82
CA LEU A 589 8.98 3.24 2.14
C LEU A 589 9.17 4.41 3.11
N ILE A 590 8.23 4.58 4.03
CA ILE A 590 8.28 5.68 5.02
C ILE A 590 9.48 5.50 5.93
N ARG A 591 9.73 4.25 6.35
CA ARG A 591 10.91 3.88 7.13
C ARG A 591 12.13 3.80 6.23
N SER A 592 13.26 4.20 6.79
CA SER A 592 14.56 4.01 6.14
C SER A 592 15.09 2.57 6.36
N ASP A 593 14.22 1.56 6.23
CA ASP A 593 14.53 0.16 6.49
C ASP A 593 14.52 -0.67 5.19
N PRO A 594 15.68 -1.19 4.71
CA PRO A 594 15.76 -2.00 3.51
C PRO A 594 14.96 -3.31 3.59
N PHE A 595 14.60 -3.78 4.79
CA PHE A 595 13.75 -4.96 4.97
C PHE A 595 12.33 -4.76 4.44
N ASP A 596 11.84 -3.53 4.42
CA ASP A 596 10.51 -3.20 3.88
C ASP A 596 10.40 -3.46 2.38
N VAL A 597 11.52 -3.54 1.65
CA VAL A 597 11.54 -3.96 0.23
C VAL A 597 11.01 -5.39 0.08
N ALA A 598 11.50 -6.31 0.91
CA ALA A 598 11.03 -7.70 0.91
C ALA A 598 9.55 -7.79 1.31
N THR A 599 9.14 -6.97 2.27
CA THR A 599 7.74 -6.86 2.71
C THR A 599 6.84 -6.31 1.59
N ALA A 600 7.25 -5.26 0.88
CA ALA A 600 6.51 -4.69 -0.25
C ALA A 600 6.29 -5.71 -1.37
N ILE A 601 7.33 -6.44 -1.74
CA ILE A 601 7.26 -7.49 -2.77
C ILE A 601 6.35 -8.64 -2.31
N THR A 602 6.42 -9.03 -1.05
CA THR A 602 5.57 -10.08 -0.48
C THR A 602 4.09 -9.69 -0.52
N ILE A 603 3.75 -8.45 -0.16
CA ILE A 603 2.39 -7.90 -0.26
C ILE A 603 1.95 -7.89 -1.72
N GLY A 604 2.79 -7.42 -2.63
CA GLY A 604 2.52 -7.42 -4.07
C GLY A 604 2.21 -8.81 -4.61
N ARG A 605 3.06 -9.81 -4.32
CA ARG A 605 2.88 -11.22 -4.72
C ARG A 605 1.60 -11.83 -4.16
N ALA A 606 1.30 -11.57 -2.90
CA ALA A 606 0.10 -12.06 -2.26
C ALA A 606 -1.16 -11.43 -2.87
N THR A 607 -1.15 -10.12 -3.13
CA THR A 607 -2.24 -9.39 -3.78
C THR A 607 -2.49 -9.92 -5.19
N LEU A 608 -1.46 -10.05 -6.01
CA LEU A 608 -1.57 -10.59 -7.37
C LEU A 608 -2.09 -12.04 -7.37
N ARG A 609 -1.67 -12.86 -6.40
CA ARG A 609 -2.19 -14.23 -6.24
C ARG A 609 -3.69 -14.22 -5.96
N LYS A 610 -4.17 -13.34 -5.07
CA LYS A 610 -5.60 -13.19 -4.78
C LYS A 610 -6.39 -12.69 -6.00
N MET A 611 -5.85 -11.72 -6.74
CA MET A 611 -6.45 -11.27 -7.99
C MET A 611 -6.62 -12.41 -8.98
N ARG A 612 -5.58 -13.23 -9.21
CA ARG A 612 -5.62 -14.40 -10.11
C ARG A 612 -6.61 -15.46 -9.65
N GLN A 613 -6.66 -15.74 -8.33
CA GLN A 613 -7.63 -16.69 -7.76
C GLN A 613 -9.06 -16.21 -7.98
N ASN A 614 -9.35 -14.94 -7.71
CA ASN A 614 -10.65 -14.34 -7.89
C ASN A 614 -11.07 -14.34 -9.36
N LEU A 615 -10.16 -13.99 -10.26
CA LEU A 615 -10.41 -14.01 -11.71
C LEU A 615 -10.66 -15.41 -12.22
N GLY A 616 -9.84 -16.38 -11.78
CA GLY A 616 -10.02 -17.80 -12.12
C GLY A 616 -11.36 -18.35 -11.62
N TRP A 617 -11.78 -17.97 -10.41
CA TRP A 617 -13.09 -18.34 -9.88
C TRP A 617 -14.23 -17.75 -10.71
N ALA A 618 -14.18 -16.45 -11.01
CA ALA A 618 -15.24 -15.76 -11.75
C ALA A 618 -15.42 -16.31 -13.17
N VAL A 619 -14.33 -16.65 -13.86
CA VAL A 619 -14.37 -17.26 -15.20
C VAL A 619 -14.81 -18.72 -15.14
N GLY A 620 -14.23 -19.49 -14.22
CA GLY A 620 -14.52 -20.92 -14.08
C GLY A 620 -15.97 -21.20 -13.69
N TYR A 621 -16.52 -20.39 -12.78
CA TYR A 621 -17.92 -20.47 -12.39
C TYR A 621 -18.85 -20.28 -13.59
N ASN A 622 -18.66 -19.22 -14.37
CA ASN A 622 -19.48 -18.94 -15.55
C ASN A 622 -19.35 -20.04 -16.60
N ALA A 623 -18.16 -20.56 -16.84
CA ALA A 623 -17.92 -21.63 -17.82
C ALA A 623 -18.72 -22.91 -17.51
N ILE A 624 -18.91 -23.23 -16.21
CA ILE A 624 -19.70 -24.39 -15.77
C ILE A 624 -21.20 -24.06 -15.76
N ALA A 625 -21.58 -22.87 -15.31
CA ALA A 625 -22.96 -22.52 -15.06
C ALA A 625 -23.75 -22.21 -16.35
N ILE A 626 -23.14 -21.63 -17.38
CA ILE A 626 -23.79 -21.27 -18.64
C ILE A 626 -24.40 -22.49 -19.36
N PRO A 627 -23.71 -23.64 -19.55
CA PRO A 627 -24.32 -24.83 -20.14
C PRO A 627 -25.53 -25.35 -19.35
N ILE A 628 -25.48 -25.27 -18.02
CA ILE A 628 -26.62 -25.70 -17.17
C ILE A 628 -27.80 -24.74 -17.35
N ALA A 629 -27.52 -23.45 -17.35
CA ALA A 629 -28.53 -22.39 -17.52
C ALA A 629 -29.21 -22.44 -18.88
N SER A 630 -28.47 -22.80 -19.94
CA SER A 630 -29.04 -22.93 -21.29
C SER A 630 -30.04 -24.10 -21.45
N GLY A 631 -30.17 -24.96 -20.41
CA GLY A 631 -31.10 -26.09 -20.42
C GLY A 631 -30.61 -27.30 -21.24
N ILE A 632 -29.35 -27.34 -21.70
CA ILE A 632 -28.80 -28.46 -22.50
C ILE A 632 -28.95 -29.82 -21.76
N PHE A 633 -28.90 -29.81 -20.45
CA PHE A 633 -29.01 -31.04 -19.61
C PHE A 633 -30.46 -31.38 -19.24
N GLU A 634 -31.45 -30.52 -19.53
CA GLU A 634 -32.85 -30.76 -19.18
C GLU A 634 -33.41 -32.04 -19.85
N PRO A 635 -33.24 -32.25 -21.19
CA PRO A 635 -33.89 -33.39 -21.84
C PRO A 635 -33.41 -34.74 -21.36
N ARG A 636 -32.15 -34.86 -20.89
CA ARG A 636 -31.54 -36.14 -20.50
C ARG A 636 -31.50 -36.36 -18.98
N PHE A 637 -31.36 -35.31 -18.21
CA PHE A 637 -31.12 -35.39 -16.77
C PHE A 637 -32.20 -34.67 -15.94
N GLY A 638 -33.16 -33.97 -16.57
CA GLY A 638 -34.16 -33.15 -15.89
C GLY A 638 -33.58 -31.98 -15.13
N LEU A 639 -32.31 -31.63 -15.43
CA LEU A 639 -31.59 -30.57 -14.71
C LEU A 639 -31.96 -29.21 -15.29
N VAL A 640 -32.68 -28.42 -14.50
CA VAL A 640 -33.11 -27.06 -14.83
C VAL A 640 -32.56 -26.10 -13.80
N LEU A 641 -31.79 -25.12 -14.26
CA LEU A 641 -31.40 -23.98 -13.44
C LEU A 641 -32.44 -22.87 -13.63
N ARG A 642 -33.07 -22.45 -12.54
CA ARG A 642 -34.03 -21.34 -12.56
C ARG A 642 -33.32 -19.99 -12.37
N PRO A 643 -33.87 -18.86 -12.89
CA PRO A 643 -33.25 -17.55 -12.77
C PRO A 643 -32.98 -17.12 -11.33
N GLU A 644 -33.85 -17.50 -10.37
CA GLU A 644 -33.69 -17.19 -8.96
C GLU A 644 -32.45 -17.85 -8.35
N ILE A 645 -32.25 -19.14 -8.69
CA ILE A 645 -31.08 -19.91 -8.24
C ILE A 645 -29.82 -19.38 -8.92
N ALA A 646 -29.90 -18.99 -10.19
CA ALA A 646 -28.81 -18.37 -10.92
C ALA A 646 -28.40 -17.04 -10.25
N ALA A 647 -29.35 -16.19 -9.87
CA ALA A 647 -29.11 -14.93 -9.18
C ALA A 647 -28.48 -15.14 -7.80
N LEU A 648 -28.98 -16.10 -7.03
CA LEU A 648 -28.42 -16.45 -5.71
C LEU A 648 -26.96 -16.94 -5.83
N SER A 649 -26.68 -17.82 -6.79
CA SER A 649 -25.34 -18.36 -6.99
C SER A 649 -24.36 -17.29 -7.52
N MET A 650 -24.83 -16.35 -8.36
CA MET A 650 -24.08 -15.19 -8.80
C MET A 650 -23.67 -14.30 -7.62
N SER A 651 -24.65 -13.92 -6.76
CA SER A 651 -24.38 -13.13 -5.55
C SER A 651 -23.42 -13.86 -4.60
N GLY A 652 -23.57 -15.19 -4.47
CA GLY A 652 -22.66 -16.05 -3.72
C GLY A 652 -21.23 -16.03 -4.29
N SER A 653 -21.07 -16.01 -5.62
CA SER A 653 -19.77 -15.90 -6.29
C SER A 653 -19.09 -14.55 -5.97
N SER A 654 -19.83 -13.45 -6.03
CA SER A 654 -19.31 -12.12 -5.69
C SER A 654 -18.89 -12.01 -4.22
N LEU A 655 -19.67 -12.61 -3.32
CA LEU A 655 -19.32 -12.70 -1.90
C LEU A 655 -18.04 -13.53 -1.68
N LEU A 656 -17.87 -14.66 -2.36
CA LEU A 656 -16.65 -15.48 -2.28
C LEU A 656 -15.43 -14.70 -2.72
N VAL A 657 -15.51 -13.96 -3.82
CA VAL A 657 -14.44 -13.09 -4.33
C VAL A 657 -14.06 -12.03 -3.29
N ALA A 658 -15.06 -11.36 -2.70
CA ALA A 658 -14.82 -10.36 -1.66
C ALA A 658 -14.17 -10.96 -0.40
N VAL A 659 -14.68 -12.08 0.09
CA VAL A 659 -14.12 -12.79 1.26
C VAL A 659 -12.69 -13.26 0.98
N ASN A 660 -12.42 -13.82 -0.22
CA ASN A 660 -11.06 -14.25 -0.58
C ASN A 660 -10.08 -13.09 -0.62
N ALA A 661 -10.49 -11.91 -1.10
CA ALA A 661 -9.67 -10.71 -1.04
C ALA A 661 -9.41 -10.26 0.41
N LEU A 662 -10.44 -10.27 1.27
CA LEU A 662 -10.29 -9.91 2.69
C LEU A 662 -9.37 -10.85 3.47
N LEU A 663 -9.23 -12.12 3.06
CA LEU A 663 -8.26 -13.05 3.65
C LEU A 663 -6.81 -12.56 3.51
N LEU A 664 -6.53 -11.62 2.59
CA LEU A 664 -5.23 -10.97 2.50
C LEU A 664 -4.85 -10.21 3.79
N LYS A 665 -5.83 -9.73 4.57
CA LYS A 665 -5.58 -9.10 5.89
C LYS A 665 -4.87 -10.05 6.88
N ARG A 666 -4.94 -11.37 6.64
CA ARG A 666 -4.26 -12.39 7.47
C ARG A 666 -2.83 -12.69 7.01
N LEU A 667 -2.36 -12.03 5.97
CA LEU A 667 -0.98 -12.17 5.52
C LEU A 667 -0.03 -11.75 6.64
N LYS A 668 0.89 -12.63 6.97
CA LYS A 668 2.04 -12.34 7.82
C LYS A 668 3.24 -12.17 6.90
N PRO A 669 3.64 -10.93 6.55
CA PRO A 669 4.89 -10.70 5.83
C PRO A 669 6.07 -11.16 6.70
N PRO A 670 7.25 -11.36 6.12
CA PRO A 670 8.45 -11.62 6.90
C PRO A 670 8.65 -10.49 7.93
N GLU A 671 9.07 -10.85 9.13
CA GLU A 671 9.47 -9.93 10.19
C GLU A 671 10.96 -10.17 10.42
N PRO A 672 11.77 -9.12 10.61
CA PRO A 672 13.17 -9.30 10.98
C PRO A 672 13.21 -10.08 12.30
N GLU A 673 13.92 -11.19 12.34
CA GLU A 673 14.22 -11.83 13.62
C GLU A 673 14.98 -10.80 14.47
N PRO A 674 14.61 -10.61 15.75
CA PRO A 674 15.35 -9.73 16.62
C PRO A 674 16.80 -10.23 16.62
N THR A 675 17.70 -9.45 16.05
CA THR A 675 19.14 -9.70 16.14
C THR A 675 19.46 -9.73 17.63
N ALA A 676 19.75 -10.91 18.15
CA ALA A 676 20.32 -11.04 19.47
C ALA A 676 21.58 -10.17 19.43
N VAL A 677 21.55 -9.04 20.09
CA VAL A 677 22.75 -8.25 20.38
C VAL A 677 23.66 -9.19 21.14
N SER A 678 24.60 -9.78 20.43
CA SER A 678 25.64 -10.60 21.04
C SER A 678 26.43 -9.65 21.94
N PRO A 679 26.42 -9.84 23.25
CA PRO A 679 27.34 -9.09 24.08
C PRO A 679 28.73 -9.55 23.64
N HIS A 680 29.45 -8.70 22.94
CA HIS A 680 30.86 -8.93 22.67
C HIS A 680 31.55 -9.16 24.01
N THR A 681 31.80 -10.42 24.28
CA THR A 681 32.64 -10.89 25.35
C THR A 681 33.99 -10.21 25.20
N VAL A 682 34.25 -9.27 26.05
CA VAL A 682 35.56 -8.74 26.33
C VAL A 682 36.43 -9.94 26.74
N ARG A 683 37.40 -10.28 25.94
CA ARG A 683 38.59 -11.01 26.33
C ARG A 683 39.82 -10.23 25.93
#